data_74d6cb2f50f818a980b8e1474c53621b
#
_entry.id   74d6cb2f50f818a980b8e1474c53621b
#
_cell.length_a   1.000
_cell.length_b   1.000
_cell.length_c   1.000
_cell.angle_alpha   90.00
_cell.angle_beta   90.00
_cell.angle_gamma   90.00
#
_symmetry.space_group_name_H-M   'P 1'
#
loop_
_entity.id
_entity.type
_entity.pdbx_description
1 polymer ?
#
loop_
_entity_poly.entity_id
_entity_poly.type
_entity_poly.pdbx_seq_one_letter_code
_entity_poly.pdbx_strand_id
1 'polypeptide(L)'
;MLVNALLIIAIVGVAFYLIQRKIKSNQQKAENEGKVNDVQVDDKTYTLDMMIKFTKKRIDEITKVNLYDLGLSEEELKRRKDKKYELKKALKGCTYGDVNDKKYVKELIFDILSKEYGVDETNVSKAIPFDIPSLLTPQDKYDIIIYMYQKEFGYEAWNTIMKKYNLATLKFVDGDTKPCYVVTPEEISDIYEKENYTLTFQDKLMVVVQRIYQLYKGYSSIDELRDQNIDGISGGVSGLPESFLSQVAQTDANYLTKVMDHKVPRSCDSIWIMYHGISIRMAFLSFGNESELKRVCQNIYKYNNPGQLSDANGYKINEMKDGSRVVVVRPSFSESWGFFVRKFDVKRATLDQLIKCDGKDEAIALLTYLVKGARIISLTGEQGCGKTTMLMAMIENIYETMNIRVQEVAFELHLRKIYPTRNILSFRETETISGQEGLDVQKKTDGSVNIIGEVATDEVASWMIQAAQVASKFTLFTHHAKTFPDLITALRNSMLRTGVFNNELVAEKQVVSVLNFDIHLVKDFRGNRYIERVTECIPVEDFNNYTFDQDKEKTLEGKFEKFADNATRFFTKQTNKEIFTYRNIMEYQDGGYVLTNRITDYNLRGMVTNMDDKDSEGFRDFVYKQWGIKLNDRGEIMK
;
A
#
# COMPACT_ATOMS: atom_id res chain seq x y z
N MET A 1 -36.70 41.54 15.48
CA MET A 1 -36.11 40.42 14.78
C MET A 1 -36.37 40.45 13.27
N LEU A 2 -37.61 40.68 12.78
CA LEU A 2 -37.94 40.69 11.34
C LEU A 2 -37.20 41.78 10.53
N VAL A 3 -37.00 42.96 11.10
CA VAL A 3 -36.34 44.10 10.44
C VAL A 3 -34.85 43.83 10.23
N ASN A 4 -34.17 43.19 11.18
CA ASN A 4 -32.75 42.85 11.04
C ASN A 4 -32.52 41.69 10.02
N ALA A 5 -33.45 40.76 9.92
CA ALA A 5 -33.39 39.69 8.89
C ALA A 5 -33.56 40.24 7.48
N LEU A 6 -34.48 41.20 7.28
CA LEU A 6 -34.67 41.89 5.98
C LEU A 6 -33.45 42.73 5.60
N LEU A 7 -32.80 43.37 6.60
CA LEU A 7 -31.59 44.16 6.36
C LEU A 7 -30.41 43.28 5.90
N ILE A 8 -30.24 42.13 6.52
CA ILE A 8 -29.19 41.15 6.16
C ILE A 8 -29.43 40.59 4.75
N ILE A 9 -30.67 40.24 4.39
CA ILE A 9 -31.03 39.76 3.03
C ILE A 9 -30.77 40.86 2.01
N ALA A 10 -31.07 42.13 2.32
CA ALA A 10 -30.78 43.25 1.43
C ALA A 10 -29.26 43.47 1.26
N ILE A 11 -28.48 43.38 2.32
CA ILE A 11 -26.99 43.53 2.26
C ILE A 11 -26.37 42.37 1.44
N VAL A 12 -26.81 41.13 1.66
CA VAL A 12 -26.33 39.97 0.89
C VAL A 12 -26.74 40.07 -0.59
N GLY A 13 -27.97 40.52 -0.88
CA GLY A 13 -28.44 40.79 -2.24
C GLY A 13 -27.63 41.91 -2.94
N VAL A 14 -27.29 42.99 -2.23
CA VAL A 14 -26.44 44.07 -2.77
C VAL A 14 -25.00 43.58 -2.96
N ALA A 15 -24.44 42.82 -2.04
CA ALA A 15 -23.11 42.25 -2.18
C ALA A 15 -23.04 41.26 -3.37
N PHE A 16 -24.03 40.39 -3.52
CA PHE A 16 -24.12 39.49 -4.66
C PHE A 16 -24.29 40.23 -6.01
N TYR A 17 -25.11 41.29 -6.03
CA TYR A 17 -25.26 42.17 -7.20
C TYR A 17 -23.94 42.88 -7.55
N LEU A 18 -23.21 43.39 -6.56
CA LEU A 18 -21.92 44.06 -6.77
C LEU A 18 -20.85 43.07 -7.29
N ILE A 19 -20.83 41.84 -6.78
CA ILE A 19 -19.95 40.78 -7.26
C ILE A 19 -20.29 40.41 -8.71
N GLN A 20 -21.57 40.21 -9.02
CA GLN A 20 -22.03 39.91 -10.38
C GLN A 20 -21.71 41.08 -11.35
N ARG A 21 -21.86 42.32 -10.87
CA ARG A 21 -21.53 43.52 -11.65
C ARG A 21 -20.02 43.66 -11.88
N LYS A 22 -19.20 43.29 -10.88
CA LYS A 22 -17.73 43.26 -11.00
C LYS A 22 -17.25 42.17 -11.96
N ILE A 23 -17.86 40.99 -11.90
CA ILE A 23 -17.62 39.88 -12.85
C ILE A 23 -18.00 40.30 -14.28
N LYS A 24 -19.20 40.88 -14.49
CA LYS A 24 -19.62 41.43 -15.79
C LYS A 24 -18.74 42.59 -16.27
N SER A 25 -18.32 43.48 -15.39
CA SER A 25 -17.39 44.58 -15.71
C SER A 25 -16.03 44.07 -16.12
N ASN A 26 -15.51 43.03 -15.44
CA ASN A 26 -14.26 42.38 -15.83
C ASN A 26 -14.39 41.59 -17.14
N GLN A 27 -15.53 40.96 -17.40
CA GLN A 27 -15.81 40.33 -18.69
C GLN A 27 -15.94 41.35 -19.81
N GLN A 28 -16.62 42.47 -19.58
CA GLN A 28 -16.71 43.58 -20.56
C GLN A 28 -15.39 44.33 -20.72
N LYS A 29 -14.54 44.45 -19.69
CA LYS A 29 -13.17 44.95 -19.87
C LYS A 29 -12.33 43.99 -20.71
N ALA A 30 -12.42 42.68 -20.46
CA ALA A 30 -11.74 41.69 -21.28
C ALA A 30 -12.27 41.68 -22.75
N GLU A 31 -13.58 41.97 -22.97
CA GLU A 31 -14.14 42.12 -24.33
C GLU A 31 -13.82 43.47 -25.00
N ASN A 32 -13.64 44.55 -24.22
CA ASN A 32 -13.29 45.87 -24.77
C ASN A 32 -11.78 46.12 -24.92
N GLU A 33 -10.92 45.41 -24.19
CA GLU A 33 -9.46 45.36 -24.45
C GLU A 33 -9.13 44.55 -25.73
N GLY A 34 -10.11 43.85 -26.28
CA GLY A 34 -10.03 43.15 -27.59
C GLY A 34 -10.34 43.98 -28.84
N LYS A 35 -10.53 45.33 -28.69
CA LYS A 35 -10.82 46.18 -29.85
C LYS A 35 -9.97 47.46 -29.88
N VAL A 36 -8.67 47.32 -30.05
CA VAL A 36 -7.82 48.40 -30.58
C VAL A 36 -6.68 47.80 -31.40
N ASN A 37 -6.68 48.10 -32.68
CA ASN A 37 -5.63 48.07 -33.67
C ASN A 37 -5.32 46.73 -34.37
N ASP A 38 -5.72 46.66 -35.62
CA ASP A 38 -5.19 45.84 -36.70
C ASP A 38 -3.65 46.01 -36.81
N VAL A 39 -2.91 45.08 -36.22
CA VAL A 39 -1.64 44.62 -36.71
C VAL A 39 -1.75 43.11 -36.74
N GLN A 40 -1.58 42.52 -37.91
CA GLN A 40 -1.45 41.07 -38.09
C GLN A 40 -0.26 40.59 -37.27
N VAL A 41 -0.48 40.29 -36.00
CA VAL A 41 0.39 39.49 -35.17
C VAL A 41 -0.36 38.18 -34.94
N ASP A 42 0.26 37.10 -35.43
CA ASP A 42 -0.18 35.73 -35.22
C ASP A 42 -0.45 35.54 -33.71
N ASP A 43 -1.73 35.58 -33.31
CA ASP A 43 -2.18 35.60 -31.89
C ASP A 43 -2.08 34.24 -31.21
N LYS A 44 -0.95 33.53 -31.41
CA LYS A 44 -0.56 32.37 -30.61
C LYS A 44 -0.08 32.84 -29.22
N THR A 45 -0.97 32.83 -28.25
CA THR A 45 -0.57 33.05 -26.86
C THR A 45 0.10 31.77 -26.32
N TYR A 46 1.41 31.83 -26.09
CA TYR A 46 2.23 30.72 -25.58
C TYR A 46 2.04 30.47 -24.08
N THR A 47 0.81 30.62 -23.58
CA THR A 47 0.47 30.27 -22.21
C THR A 47 0.21 28.78 -22.06
N LEU A 48 0.43 28.23 -20.85
CA LEU A 48 0.23 26.83 -20.55
C LEU A 48 -1.19 26.34 -20.92
N ASP A 49 -2.22 27.13 -20.62
CA ASP A 49 -3.63 26.81 -20.94
C ASP A 49 -3.90 26.71 -22.43
N MET A 50 -3.29 27.57 -23.24
CA MET A 50 -3.45 27.53 -24.71
C MET A 50 -2.71 26.34 -25.30
N MET A 51 -1.54 26.02 -24.81
CA MET A 51 -0.78 24.83 -25.21
C MET A 51 -1.54 23.54 -24.84
N ILE A 52 -2.17 23.48 -23.67
CA ILE A 52 -3.03 22.34 -23.26
C ILE A 52 -4.22 22.20 -24.21
N LYS A 53 -4.92 23.29 -24.50
CA LYS A 53 -6.07 23.28 -25.42
C LYS A 53 -5.69 22.84 -26.82
N PHE A 54 -4.57 23.36 -27.35
CA PHE A 54 -4.06 22.97 -28.65
C PHE A 54 -3.67 21.49 -28.69
N THR A 55 -2.90 21.03 -27.71
CA THR A 55 -2.48 19.62 -27.60
C THR A 55 -3.68 18.68 -27.53
N LYS A 56 -4.69 19.00 -26.71
CA LYS A 56 -5.94 18.22 -26.62
C LYS A 56 -6.64 18.15 -27.97
N LYS A 57 -6.83 19.30 -28.62
CA LYS A 57 -7.47 19.37 -29.95
C LYS A 57 -6.70 18.52 -30.98
N ARG A 58 -5.38 18.65 -31.01
CA ARG A 58 -4.54 17.96 -31.96
C ARG A 58 -4.55 16.44 -31.78
N ILE A 59 -4.42 15.96 -30.53
CA ILE A 59 -4.51 14.53 -30.21
C ILE A 59 -5.92 13.99 -30.55
N ASP A 60 -6.98 14.76 -30.30
CA ASP A 60 -8.35 14.40 -30.66
C ASP A 60 -8.51 14.30 -32.19
N GLU A 61 -7.97 15.22 -32.97
CA GLU A 61 -7.95 15.15 -34.42
C GLU A 61 -7.27 13.87 -34.91
N ILE A 62 -6.05 13.57 -34.42
CA ILE A 62 -5.31 12.36 -34.80
C ILE A 62 -6.12 11.08 -34.46
N THR A 63 -6.80 11.07 -33.31
CA THR A 63 -7.50 9.86 -32.84
C THR A 63 -8.89 9.70 -33.43
N LYS A 64 -9.55 10.78 -33.89
CA LYS A 64 -10.95 10.76 -34.42
C LYS A 64 -11.01 10.77 -35.94
N VAL A 65 -9.94 11.20 -36.67
CA VAL A 65 -9.94 11.29 -38.13
C VAL A 65 -10.39 9.99 -38.77
N ASN A 66 -11.27 10.09 -39.79
CA ASN A 66 -11.61 8.96 -40.64
C ASN A 66 -10.56 8.80 -41.75
N LEU A 67 -9.73 7.79 -41.62
CA LEU A 67 -8.60 7.57 -42.55
C LEU A 67 -9.04 7.14 -43.96
N TYR A 68 -10.25 6.60 -44.10
CA TYR A 68 -10.80 6.17 -45.40
C TYR A 68 -11.16 7.35 -46.31
N ASP A 69 -11.49 8.51 -45.73
CA ASP A 69 -11.91 9.70 -46.48
C ASP A 69 -10.70 10.48 -47.08
N LEU A 70 -9.46 10.06 -46.76
CA LEU A 70 -8.23 10.76 -47.12
C LEU A 70 -7.62 10.31 -48.46
N GLY A 71 -8.19 9.32 -49.17
CA GLY A 71 -7.68 8.83 -50.45
C GLY A 71 -6.25 8.30 -50.42
N LEU A 72 -5.80 7.71 -49.31
CA LEU A 72 -4.45 7.22 -49.07
C LEU A 72 -4.17 5.90 -49.82
N SER A 73 -2.91 5.63 -50.16
CA SER A 73 -2.50 4.31 -50.61
C SER A 73 -2.71 3.25 -49.53
N GLU A 74 -2.83 1.98 -49.89
CA GLU A 74 -3.06 0.89 -48.93
C GLU A 74 -1.96 0.83 -47.86
N GLU A 75 -0.71 1.02 -48.23
CA GLU A 75 0.43 1.01 -47.30
C GLU A 75 0.37 2.18 -46.33
N GLU A 76 0.10 3.38 -46.81
CA GLU A 76 -0.05 4.59 -45.98
C GLU A 76 -1.26 4.51 -45.08
N LEU A 77 -2.38 3.97 -45.59
CA LEU A 77 -3.60 3.72 -44.82
C LEU A 77 -3.31 2.76 -43.64
N LYS A 78 -2.63 1.65 -43.93
CA LYS A 78 -2.23 0.67 -42.90
C LYS A 78 -1.33 1.31 -41.85
N ARG A 79 -0.28 2.02 -42.28
CA ARG A 79 0.68 2.70 -41.38
C ARG A 79 -0.03 3.72 -40.46
N ARG A 80 -0.94 4.54 -40.99
CA ARG A 80 -1.70 5.53 -40.20
C ARG A 80 -2.70 4.87 -39.27
N LYS A 81 -3.31 3.76 -39.68
CA LYS A 81 -4.23 2.96 -38.86
C LYS A 81 -3.51 2.35 -37.66
N ASP A 82 -2.31 1.79 -37.87
CA ASP A 82 -1.48 1.21 -36.81
C ASP A 82 -1.04 2.29 -35.81
N LYS A 83 -0.52 3.44 -36.29
CA LYS A 83 -0.18 4.59 -35.42
C LYS A 83 -1.37 5.11 -34.61
N LYS A 84 -2.54 5.21 -35.23
CA LYS A 84 -3.76 5.64 -34.55
C LYS A 84 -4.19 4.64 -33.47
N TYR A 85 -4.05 3.34 -33.74
CA TYR A 85 -4.34 2.28 -32.77
C TYR A 85 -3.35 2.33 -31.59
N GLU A 86 -2.05 2.43 -31.87
CA GLU A 86 -1.00 2.56 -30.85
C GLU A 86 -1.22 3.77 -29.95
N LEU A 87 -1.52 4.94 -30.55
CA LEU A 87 -1.82 6.15 -29.77
C LEU A 87 -3.05 5.97 -28.87
N LYS A 88 -4.13 5.38 -29.37
CA LYS A 88 -5.34 5.11 -28.56
C LYS A 88 -5.03 4.16 -27.41
N LYS A 89 -4.21 3.13 -27.66
CA LYS A 89 -3.74 2.19 -26.65
C LYS A 89 -2.90 2.90 -25.59
N ALA A 90 -1.93 3.72 -26.01
CA ALA A 90 -1.08 4.47 -25.10
C ALA A 90 -1.87 5.48 -24.25
N LEU A 91 -2.80 6.23 -24.83
CA LEU A 91 -3.67 7.14 -24.09
C LEU A 91 -4.52 6.43 -23.03
N LYS A 92 -4.91 5.18 -23.29
CA LYS A 92 -5.60 4.33 -22.32
C LYS A 92 -4.63 3.82 -21.24
N GLY A 93 -3.43 3.40 -21.65
CA GLY A 93 -2.39 2.94 -20.74
C GLY A 93 -1.91 4.02 -19.76
N CYS A 94 -1.86 5.29 -20.20
CA CYS A 94 -1.59 6.42 -19.31
C CYS A 94 -2.57 6.49 -18.13
N THR A 95 -3.87 6.24 -18.39
CA THR A 95 -4.89 6.20 -17.32
C THR A 95 -4.69 5.03 -16.36
N TYR A 96 -3.93 4.02 -16.76
CA TYR A 96 -3.60 2.84 -15.95
C TYR A 96 -2.26 2.96 -15.20
N GLY A 97 -1.55 4.09 -15.38
CA GLY A 97 -0.25 4.32 -14.79
C GLY A 97 0.91 3.61 -15.50
N ASP A 98 0.77 3.29 -16.79
CA ASP A 98 1.85 2.71 -17.57
C ASP A 98 2.92 3.75 -17.91
N VAL A 99 4.15 3.50 -17.48
CA VAL A 99 5.28 4.43 -17.64
C VAL A 99 5.77 4.49 -19.10
N ASN A 100 5.70 3.39 -19.84
CA ASN A 100 6.11 3.36 -21.25
C ASN A 100 5.11 4.14 -22.12
N ASP A 101 3.81 3.93 -21.87
CA ASP A 101 2.75 4.68 -22.55
C ASP A 101 2.82 6.18 -22.20
N LYS A 102 3.14 6.51 -20.93
CA LYS A 102 3.41 7.89 -20.49
C LYS A 102 4.56 8.52 -21.30
N LYS A 103 5.68 7.82 -21.44
CA LYS A 103 6.84 8.30 -22.18
C LYS A 103 6.48 8.56 -23.66
N TYR A 104 5.81 7.62 -24.30
CA TYR A 104 5.34 7.76 -25.68
C TYR A 104 4.42 8.99 -25.86
N VAL A 105 3.46 9.21 -24.97
CA VAL A 105 2.55 10.36 -25.05
C VAL A 105 3.29 11.67 -24.78
N LYS A 106 4.26 11.71 -23.86
CA LYS A 106 5.11 12.89 -23.62
C LYS A 106 5.95 13.23 -24.87
N GLU A 107 6.54 12.24 -25.53
CA GLU A 107 7.28 12.42 -26.80
C GLU A 107 6.37 12.98 -27.91
N LEU A 108 5.14 12.49 -28.01
CA LEU A 108 4.15 13.04 -28.96
C LEU A 108 3.79 14.49 -28.63
N ILE A 109 3.57 14.83 -27.36
CA ILE A 109 3.30 16.21 -26.93
C ILE A 109 4.49 17.13 -27.25
N PHE A 110 5.71 16.66 -27.03
CA PHE A 110 6.93 17.39 -27.40
C PHE A 110 6.96 17.70 -28.89
N ASP A 111 6.68 16.71 -29.74
CA ASP A 111 6.63 16.88 -31.20
C ASP A 111 5.53 17.87 -31.62
N ILE A 112 4.34 17.78 -31.03
CA ILE A 112 3.24 18.72 -31.31
C ILE A 112 3.65 20.15 -30.94
N LEU A 113 4.24 20.36 -29.79
CA LEU A 113 4.61 21.70 -29.33
C LEU A 113 5.77 22.30 -30.14
N SER A 114 6.82 21.52 -30.40
CA SER A 114 8.00 22.03 -31.13
C SER A 114 7.77 22.19 -32.62
N LYS A 115 7.07 21.22 -33.27
CA LYS A 115 6.95 21.18 -34.74
C LYS A 115 5.68 21.84 -35.27
N GLU A 116 4.54 21.72 -34.53
CA GLU A 116 3.24 22.18 -35.02
C GLU A 116 2.80 23.48 -34.33
N TYR A 117 3.03 23.63 -33.01
CA TYR A 117 2.68 24.85 -32.27
C TYR A 117 3.73 25.95 -32.42
N GLY A 118 5.00 25.57 -32.64
CA GLY A 118 6.11 26.49 -32.83
C GLY A 118 6.68 27.04 -31.52
N VAL A 119 6.79 26.18 -30.50
CA VAL A 119 7.51 26.54 -29.27
C VAL A 119 9.00 26.52 -29.53
N ASP A 120 9.68 27.59 -29.17
CA ASP A 120 11.12 27.80 -29.31
C ASP A 120 11.74 28.45 -28.07
N GLU A 121 13.05 28.73 -28.11
CA GLU A 121 13.78 29.36 -26.99
C GLU A 121 13.21 30.71 -26.57
N THR A 122 12.60 31.46 -27.49
CA THR A 122 12.13 32.84 -27.23
C THR A 122 10.77 32.88 -26.55
N ASN A 123 9.99 31.80 -26.66
CA ASN A 123 8.60 31.79 -26.20
C ASN A 123 8.29 30.72 -25.14
N VAL A 124 9.17 29.71 -24.94
CA VAL A 124 8.94 28.62 -23.94
C VAL A 124 8.77 29.16 -22.52
N SER A 125 9.45 30.25 -22.16
CA SER A 125 9.36 30.88 -20.85
C SER A 125 8.05 31.65 -20.60
N LYS A 126 7.19 31.78 -21.62
CA LYS A 126 5.81 32.31 -21.43
C LYS A 126 4.88 31.28 -20.80
N ALA A 127 5.16 29.98 -20.93
CA ALA A 127 4.39 28.91 -20.30
C ALA A 127 4.75 28.74 -18.80
N ILE A 128 6.03 28.70 -18.51
CA ILE A 128 6.63 28.65 -17.16
C ILE A 128 7.80 29.65 -17.17
N PRO A 129 7.87 30.64 -16.23
CA PRO A 129 8.82 31.75 -16.30
C PRO A 129 10.24 31.34 -15.88
N PHE A 130 10.88 30.44 -16.62
CA PHE A 130 12.22 29.88 -16.33
C PHE A 130 13.30 30.96 -16.18
N ASP A 131 13.18 32.05 -16.93
CA ASP A 131 14.20 33.12 -16.96
C ASP A 131 14.09 34.09 -15.78
N ILE A 132 13.01 33.98 -14.99
CA ILE A 132 12.74 34.83 -13.81
C ILE A 132 12.47 33.91 -12.60
N PRO A 133 13.49 33.41 -11.89
CA PRO A 133 13.33 32.44 -10.80
C PRO A 133 12.40 32.90 -9.66
N SER A 134 12.27 34.21 -9.45
CA SER A 134 11.37 34.79 -8.44
C SER A 134 9.88 34.63 -8.79
N LEU A 135 9.53 34.39 -10.04
CA LEU A 135 8.16 34.14 -10.49
C LEU A 135 7.80 32.65 -10.53
N LEU A 136 8.78 31.78 -10.36
CA LEU A 136 8.51 30.33 -10.30
C LEU A 136 7.75 29.98 -9.02
N THR A 137 6.63 29.30 -9.18
CA THR A 137 5.90 28.72 -8.05
C THR A 137 6.70 27.57 -7.42
N PRO A 138 6.43 27.19 -6.16
CA PRO A 138 7.07 26.02 -5.54
C PRO A 138 6.87 24.73 -6.37
N GLN A 139 5.73 24.57 -7.03
CA GLN A 139 5.49 23.45 -7.94
C GLN A 139 6.37 23.51 -9.18
N ASP A 140 6.59 24.71 -9.77
CA ASP A 140 7.48 24.84 -10.94
C ASP A 140 8.92 24.50 -10.56
N LYS A 141 9.40 24.98 -9.42
CA LYS A 141 10.72 24.64 -8.87
C LYS A 141 10.85 23.13 -8.65
N TYR A 142 9.83 22.51 -8.07
CA TYR A 142 9.79 21.06 -7.88
C TYR A 142 9.83 20.31 -9.22
N ASP A 143 9.02 20.70 -10.21
CA ASP A 143 8.99 20.02 -11.52
C ASP A 143 10.36 20.10 -12.23
N ILE A 144 11.08 21.22 -12.06
CA ILE A 144 12.45 21.37 -12.58
C ILE A 144 13.40 20.43 -11.82
N ILE A 145 13.38 20.47 -10.49
CA ILE A 145 14.26 19.64 -9.64
C ILE A 145 14.05 18.16 -9.96
N ILE A 146 12.81 17.69 -9.93
CA ILE A 146 12.52 16.27 -10.14
C ILE A 146 12.89 15.83 -11.56
N TYR A 147 12.66 16.66 -12.58
CA TYR A 147 13.06 16.39 -13.95
C TYR A 147 14.58 16.23 -14.07
N MET A 148 15.37 17.14 -13.50
CA MET A 148 16.82 17.09 -13.55
C MET A 148 17.38 15.88 -12.80
N TYR A 149 16.86 15.59 -11.61
CA TYR A 149 17.27 14.39 -10.86
C TYR A 149 16.85 13.08 -11.56
N GLN A 150 15.71 13.05 -12.25
CA GLN A 150 15.29 11.86 -13.01
C GLN A 150 16.22 11.54 -14.18
N LYS A 151 16.87 12.53 -14.79
CA LYS A 151 17.87 12.30 -15.84
C LYS A 151 19.08 11.50 -15.32
N GLU A 152 19.42 11.63 -14.05
CA GLU A 152 20.58 11.00 -13.43
C GLU A 152 20.20 9.74 -12.64
N PHE A 153 19.14 9.82 -11.82
CA PHE A 153 18.76 8.79 -10.84
C PHE A 153 17.49 8.02 -11.20
N GLY A 154 16.79 8.36 -12.28
CA GLY A 154 15.57 7.68 -12.70
C GLY A 154 14.49 7.65 -11.59
N TYR A 155 14.03 6.48 -11.24
CA TYR A 155 12.99 6.28 -10.20
C TYR A 155 13.49 6.51 -8.76
N GLU A 156 14.80 6.62 -8.55
CA GLU A 156 15.40 6.94 -7.24
C GLU A 156 15.58 8.45 -7.03
N ALA A 157 15.17 9.28 -7.98
CA ALA A 157 15.38 10.73 -7.94
C ALA A 157 14.84 11.35 -6.64
N TRP A 158 13.58 11.10 -6.29
CA TRP A 158 12.98 11.63 -5.07
C TRP A 158 13.64 11.09 -3.80
N ASN A 159 13.95 9.78 -3.77
CA ASN A 159 14.68 9.16 -2.66
C ASN A 159 16.06 9.79 -2.44
N THR A 160 16.76 10.12 -3.52
CA THR A 160 18.06 10.81 -3.46
C THR A 160 17.91 12.23 -2.90
N ILE A 161 16.89 12.99 -3.35
CA ILE A 161 16.58 14.32 -2.82
C ILE A 161 16.25 14.24 -1.32
N MET A 162 15.36 13.33 -0.92
CA MET A 162 14.96 13.13 0.47
C MET A 162 16.15 12.88 1.40
N LYS A 163 17.12 12.06 0.96
CA LYS A 163 18.33 11.74 1.71
C LYS A 163 19.32 12.91 1.72
N LYS A 164 19.61 13.50 0.54
CA LYS A 164 20.58 14.60 0.39
C LYS A 164 20.23 15.80 1.24
N TYR A 165 18.94 16.15 1.33
CA TYR A 165 18.45 17.32 2.05
C TYR A 165 17.79 16.98 3.38
N ASN A 166 17.84 15.71 3.82
CA ASN A 166 17.28 15.25 5.10
C ASN A 166 15.82 15.68 5.32
N LEU A 167 14.97 15.53 4.30
CA LEU A 167 13.60 16.04 4.31
C LEU A 167 12.63 15.24 5.19
N ALA A 168 12.99 14.01 5.58
CA ALA A 168 12.18 13.12 6.43
C ALA A 168 12.40 13.35 7.92
N THR A 169 12.49 14.62 8.36
CA THR A 169 12.68 15.00 9.77
C THR A 169 11.43 15.66 10.34
N LEU A 170 11.26 15.54 11.66
CA LEU A 170 10.19 16.25 12.38
C LEU A 170 10.48 17.76 12.40
N LYS A 171 9.48 18.56 12.06
CA LYS A 171 9.57 20.02 11.93
C LYS A 171 8.38 20.68 12.58
N PHE A 172 8.58 21.86 13.15
CA PHE A 172 7.52 22.76 13.56
C PHE A 172 7.17 23.65 12.36
N VAL A 173 5.91 23.68 11.96
CA VAL A 173 5.38 24.58 10.94
C VAL A 173 4.68 25.73 11.65
N ASP A 174 4.76 26.93 11.10
CA ASP A 174 4.13 28.13 11.68
C ASP A 174 2.64 27.92 11.92
N GLY A 175 2.23 28.05 13.19
CA GLY A 175 0.87 27.83 13.65
C GLY A 175 0.60 26.44 14.27
N ASP A 176 1.51 25.48 14.14
CA ASP A 176 1.39 24.16 14.76
C ASP A 176 2.09 24.11 16.13
N THR A 177 1.40 23.56 17.11
CA THR A 177 1.95 23.35 18.47
C THR A 177 2.77 22.07 18.61
N LYS A 178 2.73 21.20 17.61
CA LYS A 178 3.41 19.89 17.61
C LYS A 178 4.22 19.71 16.33
N PRO A 179 5.37 19.04 16.41
CA PRO A 179 6.17 18.75 15.24
C PRO A 179 5.48 17.72 14.33
N CYS A 180 5.60 17.89 13.02
CA CYS A 180 5.07 16.99 12.00
C CYS A 180 6.12 16.71 10.92
N TYR A 181 5.86 15.66 10.12
CA TYR A 181 6.65 15.37 8.92
C TYR A 181 6.04 16.11 7.73
N VAL A 182 6.78 17.08 7.22
CA VAL A 182 6.32 17.92 6.10
C VAL A 182 7.51 18.36 5.24
N VAL A 183 7.28 18.47 3.93
CA VAL A 183 8.18 19.19 3.01
C VAL A 183 7.47 20.48 2.64
N THR A 184 8.13 21.60 2.95
CA THR A 184 7.55 22.93 2.81
C THR A 184 7.89 23.59 1.47
N PRO A 185 7.13 24.62 1.03
CA PRO A 185 7.46 25.40 -0.17
C PRO A 185 8.84 26.07 -0.09
N GLU A 186 9.24 26.51 1.10
CA GLU A 186 10.53 27.18 1.37
C GLU A 186 11.67 26.20 1.14
N GLU A 187 11.57 24.97 1.66
CA GLU A 187 12.60 23.92 1.45
C GLU A 187 12.80 23.61 -0.04
N ILE A 188 11.71 23.52 -0.81
CA ILE A 188 11.80 23.31 -2.26
C ILE A 188 12.48 24.49 -2.95
N SER A 189 12.20 25.73 -2.48
CA SER A 189 12.86 26.92 -3.01
C SER A 189 14.35 26.93 -2.67
N ASP A 190 14.72 26.58 -1.45
CA ASP A 190 16.12 26.47 -1.02
C ASP A 190 16.89 25.40 -1.81
N ILE A 191 16.25 24.25 -2.08
CA ILE A 191 16.84 23.19 -2.90
C ILE A 191 17.07 23.69 -4.33
N TYR A 192 16.07 24.37 -4.91
CA TYR A 192 16.19 24.91 -6.25
C TYR A 192 17.36 25.90 -6.38
N GLU A 193 17.51 26.80 -5.40
CA GLU A 193 18.61 27.77 -5.37
C GLU A 193 19.99 27.11 -5.18
N LYS A 194 20.08 26.07 -4.32
CA LYS A 194 21.32 25.33 -4.07
C LYS A 194 21.77 24.52 -5.29
N GLU A 195 20.83 23.91 -6.00
CA GLU A 195 21.13 23.09 -7.18
C GLU A 195 21.52 23.96 -8.39
N ASN A 196 21.01 25.19 -8.48
CA ASN A 196 21.37 26.21 -9.49
C ASN A 196 21.48 25.67 -10.92
N TYR A 197 20.42 25.02 -11.41
CA TYR A 197 20.43 24.38 -12.73
C TYR A 197 20.50 25.37 -13.90
N THR A 198 21.37 25.08 -14.86
CA THR A 198 21.34 25.71 -16.18
C THR A 198 20.49 24.85 -17.11
N LEU A 199 19.29 25.33 -17.46
CA LEU A 199 18.34 24.59 -18.30
C LEU A 199 18.58 24.90 -19.78
N THR A 200 18.73 23.87 -20.60
CA THR A 200 18.67 23.99 -22.05
C THR A 200 17.24 24.21 -22.52
N PHE A 201 17.05 24.66 -23.76
CA PHE A 201 15.70 24.73 -24.37
C PHE A 201 14.95 23.40 -24.28
N GLN A 202 15.65 22.30 -24.56
CA GLN A 202 15.04 20.98 -24.47
C GLN A 202 14.58 20.65 -23.05
N ASP A 203 15.34 21.01 -22.02
CA ASP A 203 14.95 20.82 -20.62
C ASP A 203 13.70 21.65 -20.28
N LYS A 204 13.70 22.94 -20.64
CA LYS A 204 12.54 23.84 -20.43
C LYS A 204 11.29 23.28 -21.11
N LEU A 205 11.41 22.87 -22.38
CA LEU A 205 10.28 22.32 -23.14
C LEU A 205 9.79 21.00 -22.52
N MET A 206 10.69 20.12 -22.07
CA MET A 206 10.29 18.85 -21.42
C MET A 206 9.57 19.07 -20.09
N VAL A 207 9.94 20.08 -19.31
CA VAL A 207 9.18 20.47 -18.08
C VAL A 207 7.79 20.98 -18.45
N VAL A 208 7.65 21.78 -19.50
CA VAL A 208 6.34 22.22 -20.02
C VAL A 208 5.49 21.03 -20.50
N VAL A 209 6.09 20.11 -21.27
CA VAL A 209 5.45 18.87 -21.73
C VAL A 209 4.95 18.05 -20.55
N GLN A 210 5.76 17.90 -19.51
CA GLN A 210 5.41 17.20 -18.28
C GLN A 210 4.18 17.82 -17.62
N ARG A 211 4.12 19.14 -17.47
CA ARG A 211 2.99 19.85 -16.89
C ARG A 211 1.71 19.70 -17.75
N ILE A 212 1.83 19.77 -19.08
CA ILE A 212 0.71 19.54 -20.00
C ILE A 212 0.21 18.10 -19.87
N TYR A 213 1.11 17.12 -19.82
CA TYR A 213 0.75 15.73 -19.65
C TYR A 213 0.01 15.49 -18.32
N GLN A 214 0.53 16.02 -17.21
CA GLN A 214 -0.07 15.93 -15.88
C GLN A 214 -1.53 16.38 -15.86
N LEU A 215 -1.84 17.52 -16.52
CA LEU A 215 -3.18 18.11 -16.58
C LEU A 215 -4.08 17.48 -17.67
N TYR A 216 -3.48 16.84 -18.68
CA TYR A 216 -4.24 16.22 -19.77
C TYR A 216 -4.62 14.78 -19.52
N LYS A 217 -3.66 13.91 -19.23
CA LYS A 217 -3.84 12.46 -19.06
C LYS A 217 -3.25 11.89 -17.78
N GLY A 218 -2.28 12.56 -17.20
CA GLY A 218 -1.62 12.15 -15.97
C GLY A 218 -2.47 12.40 -14.72
N TYR A 219 -1.86 12.19 -13.58
CA TYR A 219 -2.49 12.31 -12.27
C TYR A 219 -2.19 13.66 -11.61
N SER A 220 -2.22 14.76 -12.40
CA SER A 220 -1.99 16.12 -11.91
C SER A 220 -0.61 16.27 -11.24
N SER A 221 -0.49 17.10 -10.22
CA SER A 221 0.76 17.39 -9.51
C SER A 221 1.46 16.17 -8.89
N ILE A 222 0.76 15.07 -8.69
CA ILE A 222 1.33 13.84 -8.12
C ILE A 222 1.96 12.90 -9.15
N ASP A 223 1.80 13.19 -10.44
CA ASP A 223 2.11 12.23 -11.51
C ASP A 223 3.57 11.76 -11.50
N GLU A 224 4.53 12.70 -11.36
CA GLU A 224 5.95 12.36 -11.31
C GLU A 224 6.34 11.72 -9.96
N LEU A 225 5.73 12.19 -8.87
CA LEU A 225 6.01 11.68 -7.53
C LEU A 225 5.51 10.24 -7.36
N ARG A 226 4.34 9.92 -7.96
CA ARG A 226 3.81 8.56 -7.98
C ARG A 226 4.79 7.57 -8.61
N ASP A 227 5.50 7.97 -9.66
CA ASP A 227 6.42 7.09 -10.37
C ASP A 227 7.73 6.84 -9.61
N GLN A 228 8.06 7.65 -8.59
CA GLN A 228 9.27 7.50 -7.79
C GLN A 228 9.22 6.28 -6.86
N ASN A 229 10.37 5.86 -6.37
CA ASN A 229 10.52 4.78 -5.38
C ASN A 229 10.13 5.29 -3.98
N ILE A 230 8.83 5.23 -3.68
CA ILE A 230 8.20 5.58 -2.39
C ILE A 230 7.23 4.45 -2.00
N ASP A 231 6.91 4.33 -0.71
CA ASP A 231 6.01 3.26 -0.22
C ASP A 231 4.55 3.50 -0.66
N GLY A 232 4.17 4.77 -0.89
CA GLY A 232 2.83 5.10 -1.32
C GLY A 232 2.57 6.60 -1.41
N ILE A 233 1.41 6.96 -1.94
CA ILE A 233 0.94 8.34 -2.06
C ILE A 233 -0.56 8.40 -1.84
N SER A 234 -1.03 9.47 -1.18
CA SER A 234 -2.45 9.72 -0.98
C SER A 234 -2.80 11.19 -1.22
N GLY A 235 -4.04 11.44 -1.60
CA GLY A 235 -4.56 12.77 -1.81
C GLY A 235 -6.00 12.90 -1.32
N GLY A 236 -6.40 14.11 -0.92
CA GLY A 236 -7.74 14.37 -0.41
C GLY A 236 -8.01 13.87 1.01
N VAL A 237 -6.98 13.52 1.77
CA VAL A 237 -7.07 12.86 3.08
C VAL A 237 -6.96 13.81 4.28
N SER A 238 -6.77 15.09 4.01
CA SER A 238 -6.72 16.14 5.04
C SER A 238 -7.16 17.47 4.43
N GLY A 239 -7.27 18.49 5.25
CA GLY A 239 -7.77 19.81 4.83
C GLY A 239 -9.30 19.86 4.77
N LEU A 240 -9.84 21.02 4.50
CA LEU A 240 -11.28 21.26 4.50
C LEU A 240 -11.92 20.79 3.20
N PRO A 241 -12.95 19.93 3.25
CA PRO A 241 -13.77 19.61 2.10
C PRO A 241 -14.54 20.84 1.60
N GLU A 242 -14.78 20.93 0.28
CA GLU A 242 -15.53 22.04 -0.32
C GLU A 242 -16.97 22.13 0.22
N SER A 243 -17.56 20.98 0.60
CA SER A 243 -18.85 20.91 1.26
C SER A 243 -18.91 21.66 2.60
N PHE A 244 -17.81 21.68 3.35
CA PHE A 244 -17.69 22.44 4.61
C PHE A 244 -17.52 23.94 4.39
N LEU A 245 -16.87 24.34 3.30
CA LEU A 245 -16.67 25.75 3.00
C LEU A 245 -17.98 26.51 2.85
N SER A 246 -19.00 25.89 2.26
CA SER A 246 -20.34 26.46 2.12
C SER A 246 -21.08 26.59 3.46
N GLN A 247 -20.82 25.73 4.43
CA GLN A 247 -21.39 25.77 5.78
C GLN A 247 -20.68 26.81 6.67
N VAL A 248 -19.35 26.85 6.61
CA VAL A 248 -18.55 27.80 7.38
C VAL A 248 -18.75 29.23 6.86
N ALA A 249 -19.00 29.40 5.56
CA ALA A 249 -19.35 30.68 4.95
C ALA A 249 -20.55 31.36 5.64
N GLN A 250 -21.44 30.58 6.21
CA GLN A 250 -22.63 31.09 6.88
C GLN A 250 -22.41 31.44 8.35
N THR A 251 -21.31 31.00 8.98
CA THR A 251 -21.12 31.06 10.42
C THR A 251 -19.92 31.91 10.86
N ASP A 252 -18.84 32.00 10.09
CA ASP A 252 -17.61 32.74 10.46
C ASP A 252 -16.87 33.33 9.25
N ALA A 253 -17.05 34.61 9.03
CA ALA A 253 -16.40 35.37 7.94
C ALA A 253 -14.86 35.44 8.09
N ASN A 254 -14.33 35.48 9.33
CA ASN A 254 -12.89 35.52 9.58
C ASN A 254 -12.21 34.16 9.23
N TYR A 255 -12.90 33.07 9.48
CA TYR A 255 -12.41 31.74 9.11
C TYR A 255 -12.38 31.56 7.58
N LEU A 256 -13.41 32.07 6.90
CA LEU A 256 -13.43 32.10 5.43
C LEU A 256 -12.27 32.90 4.83
N THR A 257 -11.97 34.07 5.41
CA THR A 257 -10.83 34.88 4.94
C THR A 257 -9.52 34.08 5.06
N LYS A 258 -9.29 33.36 6.16
CA LYS A 258 -8.11 32.49 6.32
C LYS A 258 -8.05 31.36 5.31
N VAL A 259 -9.19 30.75 4.96
CA VAL A 259 -9.27 29.72 3.94
C VAL A 259 -9.00 30.28 2.54
N MET A 260 -9.57 31.47 2.25
CA MET A 260 -9.36 32.16 0.96
C MET A 260 -7.90 32.65 0.82
N ASP A 261 -7.25 33.04 1.91
CA ASP A 261 -5.84 33.40 1.94
C ASP A 261 -4.88 32.19 1.95
N HIS A 262 -5.40 30.98 1.70
CA HIS A 262 -4.64 29.71 1.76
C HIS A 262 -3.95 29.41 3.10
N LYS A 263 -4.35 30.04 4.18
CA LYS A 263 -3.83 29.77 5.53
C LYS A 263 -4.37 28.48 6.14
N VAL A 264 -5.51 27.99 5.63
CA VAL A 264 -6.10 26.70 6.00
C VAL A 264 -6.12 25.82 4.76
N PRO A 265 -5.47 24.65 4.77
CA PRO A 265 -5.44 23.76 3.64
C PRO A 265 -6.84 23.22 3.30
N ARG A 266 -7.12 23.09 2.00
CA ARG A 266 -8.33 22.41 1.47
C ARG A 266 -8.01 20.96 1.12
N SER A 267 -9.03 20.15 0.91
CA SER A 267 -8.86 18.73 0.48
C SER A 267 -8.03 18.62 -0.81
N CYS A 268 -8.17 19.58 -1.74
CA CYS A 268 -7.36 19.60 -2.96
C CYS A 268 -5.88 20.02 -2.72
N ASP A 269 -5.52 20.55 -1.55
CA ASP A 269 -4.15 20.87 -1.17
C ASP A 269 -3.51 19.75 -0.33
N SER A 270 -4.23 18.63 -0.17
CA SER A 270 -3.83 17.48 0.64
C SER A 270 -3.11 16.44 -0.22
N ILE A 271 -1.79 16.44 -0.16
CA ILE A 271 -0.94 15.42 -0.80
C ILE A 271 0.05 14.90 0.23
N TRP A 272 0.07 13.59 0.41
CA TRP A 272 0.92 12.90 1.37
C TRP A 272 1.65 11.75 0.69
N ILE A 273 2.92 11.56 1.04
CA ILE A 273 3.65 10.36 0.68
C ILE A 273 3.88 9.48 1.91
N MET A 274 3.93 8.18 1.68
CA MET A 274 4.48 7.23 2.64
C MET A 274 5.92 6.93 2.21
N TYR A 275 6.86 7.19 3.11
CA TYR A 275 8.28 7.05 2.87
C TYR A 275 8.95 6.35 4.06
N HIS A 276 9.49 5.14 3.84
CA HIS A 276 10.03 4.28 4.90
C HIS A 276 9.09 4.09 6.11
N GLY A 277 7.77 4.00 5.81
CA GLY A 277 6.73 3.82 6.82
C GLY A 277 6.38 5.10 7.60
N ILE A 278 6.84 6.28 7.18
CA ILE A 278 6.50 7.60 7.72
C ILE A 278 5.60 8.32 6.73
N SER A 279 4.51 8.92 7.21
CA SER A 279 3.64 9.77 6.39
C SER A 279 4.16 11.21 6.39
N ILE A 280 4.48 11.74 5.21
CA ILE A 280 5.07 13.06 5.02
C ILE A 280 4.14 13.90 4.14
N ARG A 281 3.75 15.07 4.61
CA ARG A 281 2.93 16.02 3.86
C ARG A 281 3.79 16.77 2.83
N MET A 282 3.29 16.84 1.58
CA MET A 282 3.89 17.65 0.50
C MET A 282 3.18 18.99 0.42
N ALA A 283 3.54 19.94 1.32
CA ALA A 283 2.82 21.21 1.47
C ALA A 283 3.00 22.16 0.26
N PHE A 284 3.93 21.87 -0.63
CA PHE A 284 4.20 22.63 -1.85
C PHE A 284 3.41 22.17 -3.08
N LEU A 285 2.66 21.06 -2.97
CA LEU A 285 1.85 20.50 -4.05
C LEU A 285 0.35 20.66 -3.78
N SER A 286 -0.40 20.92 -4.83
CA SER A 286 -1.86 21.02 -4.80
C SER A 286 -2.45 20.49 -6.11
N PHE A 287 -3.68 19.98 -6.05
CA PHE A 287 -4.52 19.73 -7.25
C PHE A 287 -5.15 21.03 -7.78
N GLY A 288 -4.98 22.15 -7.07
CA GLY A 288 -5.54 23.46 -7.42
C GLY A 288 -7.03 23.60 -7.11
N ASN A 289 -7.86 22.61 -7.44
CA ASN A 289 -9.29 22.60 -7.15
C ASN A 289 -9.83 21.19 -6.97
N GLU A 290 -11.03 21.08 -6.40
CA GLU A 290 -11.66 19.77 -6.13
C GLU A 290 -12.04 19.01 -7.42
N SER A 291 -12.35 19.72 -8.50
CA SER A 291 -12.66 19.08 -9.79
C SER A 291 -11.46 18.31 -10.34
N GLU A 292 -10.25 18.81 -10.12
CA GLU A 292 -9.03 18.13 -10.54
C GLU A 292 -8.72 16.93 -9.63
N LEU A 293 -8.87 17.07 -8.29
CA LEU A 293 -8.78 15.94 -7.36
C LEU A 293 -9.79 14.84 -7.73
N LYS A 294 -11.05 15.22 -8.01
CA LYS A 294 -12.09 14.29 -8.46
C LYS A 294 -11.69 13.60 -9.77
N ARG A 295 -11.11 14.33 -10.74
CA ARG A 295 -10.63 13.77 -12.01
C ARG A 295 -9.56 12.70 -11.76
N VAL A 296 -8.61 12.98 -10.87
CA VAL A 296 -7.57 12.01 -10.49
C VAL A 296 -8.21 10.80 -9.83
N CYS A 297 -9.06 10.99 -8.83
CA CYS A 297 -9.79 9.90 -8.15
C CYS A 297 -10.58 9.03 -9.12
N GLN A 298 -11.25 9.64 -10.12
CA GLN A 298 -12.04 8.91 -11.10
C GLN A 298 -11.20 8.13 -12.12
N ASN A 299 -9.92 8.40 -12.26
CA ASN A 299 -9.05 7.78 -13.26
C ASN A 299 -8.08 6.76 -12.67
N ILE A 300 -7.53 7.00 -11.49
CA ILE A 300 -6.41 6.25 -10.92
C ILE A 300 -6.71 4.77 -10.66
N TYR A 301 -7.97 4.39 -10.50
CA TYR A 301 -8.40 3.01 -10.21
C TYR A 301 -8.86 2.21 -11.44
N LYS A 302 -8.82 2.77 -12.66
CA LYS A 302 -9.52 2.21 -13.86
C LYS A 302 -8.84 1.02 -14.52
N TYR A 303 -7.71 0.55 -14.03
CA TYR A 303 -7.04 -0.62 -14.61
C TYR A 303 -7.97 -1.85 -14.57
N ASN A 304 -8.02 -2.60 -15.67
CA ASN A 304 -8.88 -3.79 -15.86
C ASN A 304 -10.40 -3.55 -15.68
N ASN A 305 -10.87 -2.31 -15.81
CA ASN A 305 -12.29 -1.95 -15.76
C ASN A 305 -13.06 -2.44 -14.51
N PRO A 306 -12.69 -2.00 -13.30
CA PRO A 306 -13.29 -2.48 -12.04
C PRO A 306 -14.71 -1.95 -11.79
N GLY A 307 -15.39 -1.43 -12.78
CA GLY A 307 -16.69 -0.77 -12.65
C GLY A 307 -16.59 0.72 -12.26
N GLN A 308 -17.72 1.38 -12.11
CA GLN A 308 -17.77 2.81 -11.80
C GLN A 308 -18.02 3.06 -10.31
N LEU A 309 -17.42 4.13 -9.79
CA LEU A 309 -17.83 4.74 -8.52
C LEU A 309 -19.20 5.37 -8.68
N SER A 310 -20.13 5.06 -7.78
CA SER A 310 -21.50 5.58 -7.75
C SER A 310 -21.91 5.90 -6.32
N ASP A 311 -23.09 6.47 -6.13
CA ASP A 311 -23.61 6.72 -4.77
C ASP A 311 -23.90 5.42 -4.03
N ALA A 312 -24.27 4.37 -4.75
CA ALA A 312 -24.46 3.02 -4.19
C ALA A 312 -23.13 2.28 -3.93
N ASN A 313 -22.04 2.70 -4.58
CA ASN A 313 -20.72 2.12 -4.43
C ASN A 313 -19.70 3.25 -4.22
N GLY A 314 -19.60 3.71 -2.97
CA GLY A 314 -18.84 4.90 -2.55
C GLY A 314 -17.33 4.73 -2.54
N TYR A 315 -16.80 3.53 -2.75
CA TYR A 315 -15.36 3.25 -2.80
C TYR A 315 -15.02 2.20 -3.86
N LYS A 316 -13.75 2.16 -4.25
CA LYS A 316 -13.18 1.11 -5.09
C LYS A 316 -11.79 0.73 -4.58
N ILE A 317 -11.55 -0.58 -4.54
CA ILE A 317 -10.22 -1.15 -4.30
C ILE A 317 -9.81 -1.85 -5.58
N ASN A 318 -8.64 -1.47 -6.12
CA ASN A 318 -8.12 -2.06 -7.34
C ASN A 318 -6.59 -2.04 -7.33
N GLU A 319 -5.98 -2.55 -8.38
CA GLU A 319 -4.55 -2.37 -8.64
C GLU A 319 -4.33 -1.46 -9.85
N MET A 320 -3.17 -0.84 -9.94
CA MET A 320 -2.67 -0.16 -11.13
C MET A 320 -1.86 -1.12 -12.00
N LYS A 321 -1.51 -0.72 -13.21
CA LYS A 321 -0.75 -1.59 -14.15
C LYS A 321 0.64 -1.97 -13.61
N ASP A 322 1.24 -1.14 -12.77
CA ASP A 322 2.53 -1.41 -12.12
C ASP A 322 2.42 -2.38 -10.92
N GLY A 323 1.21 -2.80 -10.56
CA GLY A 323 0.92 -3.66 -9.42
C GLY A 323 0.68 -2.90 -8.11
N SER A 324 0.70 -1.56 -8.12
CA SER A 324 0.36 -0.76 -6.94
C SER A 324 -1.11 -0.94 -6.57
N ARG A 325 -1.42 -1.14 -5.29
CA ARG A 325 -2.80 -1.17 -4.78
C ARG A 325 -3.35 0.25 -4.73
N VAL A 326 -4.54 0.45 -5.23
CA VAL A 326 -5.24 1.72 -5.17
C VAL A 326 -6.58 1.57 -4.45
N VAL A 327 -6.86 2.48 -3.52
CA VAL A 327 -8.17 2.65 -2.89
C VAL A 327 -8.65 4.05 -3.21
N VAL A 328 -9.89 4.19 -3.67
CA VAL A 328 -10.51 5.49 -3.94
C VAL A 328 -11.83 5.56 -3.19
N VAL A 329 -12.09 6.70 -2.57
CA VAL A 329 -13.34 7.00 -1.86
C VAL A 329 -13.98 8.27 -2.43
N ARG A 330 -15.31 8.38 -2.30
CA ARG A 330 -16.06 9.56 -2.76
C ARG A 330 -17.09 9.99 -1.71
N PRO A 331 -17.53 11.28 -1.72
CA PRO A 331 -18.78 11.66 -1.07
C PRO A 331 -19.97 10.89 -1.70
N SER A 332 -20.95 10.42 -0.97
CA SER A 332 -21.32 10.59 0.44
C SER A 332 -20.75 9.53 1.38
N PHE A 333 -19.98 8.57 0.87
CA PHE A 333 -19.31 7.54 1.69
C PHE A 333 -18.20 8.13 2.57
N SER A 334 -17.47 9.13 2.06
CA SER A 334 -16.44 9.88 2.78
C SER A 334 -16.74 11.38 2.77
N GLU A 335 -16.08 12.16 3.59
CA GLU A 335 -16.25 13.62 3.67
C GLU A 335 -15.80 14.35 2.41
N SER A 336 -14.79 13.80 1.73
CA SER A 336 -14.18 14.35 0.51
C SER A 336 -13.84 13.25 -0.49
N TRP A 337 -13.53 13.64 -1.72
CA TRP A 337 -12.82 12.76 -2.64
C TRP A 337 -11.43 12.47 -2.09
N GLY A 338 -11.05 11.20 -2.06
CA GLY A 338 -9.74 10.79 -1.59
C GLY A 338 -9.26 9.52 -2.29
N PHE A 339 -7.95 9.38 -2.36
CA PHE A 339 -7.32 8.16 -2.87
C PHE A 339 -6.08 7.81 -2.06
N PHE A 340 -5.75 6.51 -2.06
CA PHE A 340 -4.56 5.92 -1.45
C PHE A 340 -3.93 4.99 -2.47
N VAL A 341 -2.69 5.25 -2.86
CA VAL A 341 -1.88 4.33 -3.66
C VAL A 341 -0.80 3.76 -2.75
N ARG A 342 -0.72 2.45 -2.65
CA ARG A 342 0.35 1.75 -1.95
C ARG A 342 1.18 0.99 -2.96
N LYS A 343 2.47 1.29 -2.98
CA LYS A 343 3.44 0.61 -3.83
C LYS A 343 4.05 -0.56 -3.07
N PHE A 344 4.30 -1.62 -3.78
CA PHE A 344 4.97 -2.79 -3.22
C PHE A 344 6.36 -2.88 -3.86
N ASP A 345 7.39 -2.72 -3.04
CA ASP A 345 8.75 -2.96 -3.51
C ASP A 345 8.94 -4.47 -3.68
N VAL A 346 9.04 -4.90 -4.94
CA VAL A 346 9.18 -6.31 -5.34
C VAL A 346 10.63 -6.81 -5.14
N LYS A 347 11.43 -6.15 -4.31
CA LYS A 347 12.78 -6.63 -4.01
C LYS A 347 12.71 -7.92 -3.20
N ARG A 348 13.53 -8.89 -3.60
CA ARG A 348 13.73 -10.12 -2.83
C ARG A 348 14.25 -9.74 -1.45
N ALA A 349 13.44 -9.93 -0.43
CA ALA A 349 13.87 -9.80 0.96
C ALA A 349 14.46 -11.14 1.41
N THR A 350 15.62 -11.10 2.07
CA THR A 350 16.24 -12.27 2.70
C THR A 350 16.27 -12.09 4.23
N LEU A 351 16.31 -13.18 4.98
CA LEU A 351 16.40 -13.11 6.45
C LEU A 351 17.64 -12.33 6.88
N ASP A 352 18.78 -12.51 6.21
CA ASP A 352 20.03 -11.76 6.50
C ASP A 352 19.91 -10.25 6.31
N GLN A 353 19.06 -9.81 5.38
CA GLN A 353 18.81 -8.37 5.18
C GLN A 353 17.93 -7.79 6.28
N LEU A 354 17.01 -8.58 6.83
CA LEU A 354 16.03 -8.14 7.82
C LEU A 354 16.52 -8.26 9.25
N ILE A 355 17.34 -9.24 9.55
CA ILE A 355 17.84 -9.58 10.89
C ILE A 355 19.31 -9.17 10.99
N LYS A 356 19.63 -8.12 11.77
CA LYS A 356 20.96 -7.49 11.78
C LYS A 356 21.58 -7.35 13.18
N CYS A 357 20.88 -7.79 14.23
CA CYS A 357 21.32 -7.64 15.62
C CYS A 357 22.16 -8.84 16.07
N ASP A 358 22.72 -8.77 17.27
CA ASP A 358 23.38 -9.89 17.91
C ASP A 358 22.43 -11.10 18.01
N GLY A 359 22.95 -12.33 17.92
CA GLY A 359 22.14 -13.55 17.85
C GLY A 359 21.41 -13.76 16.52
N LYS A 360 21.77 -13.00 15.47
CA LYS A 360 21.14 -13.09 14.15
C LYS A 360 21.26 -14.49 13.53
N ASP A 361 22.39 -15.15 13.67
CA ASP A 361 22.65 -16.45 13.03
C ASP A 361 21.74 -17.54 13.62
N GLU A 362 21.54 -17.52 14.94
CA GLU A 362 20.61 -18.40 15.65
C GLU A 362 19.16 -18.11 15.28
N ALA A 363 18.78 -16.83 15.17
CA ALA A 363 17.45 -16.42 14.76
C ALA A 363 17.14 -16.83 13.32
N ILE A 364 18.05 -16.60 12.37
CA ILE A 364 17.92 -16.99 10.97
C ILE A 364 17.84 -18.51 10.84
N ALA A 365 18.69 -19.24 11.55
CA ALA A 365 18.67 -20.71 11.58
C ALA A 365 17.33 -21.24 12.10
N LEU A 366 16.85 -20.71 13.22
CA LEU A 366 15.54 -21.09 13.78
C LEU A 366 14.42 -20.89 12.75
N LEU A 367 14.29 -19.69 12.17
CA LEU A 367 13.23 -19.38 11.19
C LEU A 367 13.34 -20.27 9.94
N THR A 368 14.55 -20.51 9.46
CA THR A 368 14.82 -21.40 8.33
C THR A 368 14.34 -22.82 8.62
N TYR A 369 14.68 -23.36 9.78
CA TYR A 369 14.27 -24.72 10.15
C TYR A 369 12.78 -24.84 10.44
N LEU A 370 12.13 -23.79 10.95
CA LEU A 370 10.67 -23.81 11.09
C LEU A 370 9.97 -23.98 9.74
N VAL A 371 10.44 -23.28 8.69
CA VAL A 371 9.90 -23.42 7.34
C VAL A 371 10.23 -24.76 6.71
N LYS A 372 11.50 -25.18 6.75
CA LYS A 372 11.94 -26.48 6.20
C LYS A 372 11.29 -27.67 6.90
N GLY A 373 11.04 -27.53 8.20
CA GLY A 373 10.31 -28.50 9.01
C GLY A 373 8.81 -28.52 8.79
N ALA A 374 8.32 -27.76 7.79
CA ALA A 374 6.90 -27.68 7.41
C ALA A 374 5.97 -27.35 8.60
N ARG A 375 6.32 -26.35 9.40
CA ARG A 375 5.47 -25.87 10.49
C ARG A 375 4.48 -24.84 10.00
N ILE A 376 3.28 -24.86 10.57
CA ILE A 376 2.24 -23.85 10.34
C ILE A 376 2.58 -22.65 11.21
N ILE A 377 2.82 -21.52 10.55
CA ILE A 377 3.41 -20.33 11.18
C ILE A 377 2.53 -19.11 10.88
N SER A 378 2.17 -18.40 11.95
CA SER A 378 1.62 -17.04 11.86
C SER A 378 2.73 -15.99 11.96
N LEU A 379 2.55 -14.89 11.24
CA LEU A 379 3.33 -13.66 11.43
C LEU A 379 2.37 -12.59 11.95
N THR A 380 2.57 -12.17 13.19
CA THR A 380 1.66 -11.23 13.85
C THR A 380 2.33 -9.89 14.12
N GLY A 381 1.54 -8.87 14.45
CA GLY A 381 2.00 -7.53 14.79
C GLY A 381 1.17 -6.42 14.15
N GLU A 382 1.46 -5.19 14.49
CA GLU A 382 0.73 -4.01 14.02
C GLU A 382 0.92 -3.75 12.52
N GLN A 383 0.08 -2.88 11.96
CA GLN A 383 0.21 -2.44 10.58
C GLN A 383 1.55 -1.73 10.34
N GLY A 384 2.27 -2.11 9.28
CA GLY A 384 3.55 -1.49 8.93
C GLY A 384 4.77 -2.00 9.73
N CYS A 385 4.63 -3.02 10.60
CA CYS A 385 5.76 -3.63 11.31
C CYS A 385 6.63 -4.56 10.45
N GLY A 386 6.24 -4.86 9.20
CA GLY A 386 7.05 -5.64 8.25
C GLY A 386 6.63 -7.09 8.07
N LYS A 387 5.41 -7.50 8.46
CA LYS A 387 4.90 -8.88 8.33
C LYS A 387 5.04 -9.45 6.92
N THR A 388 4.54 -8.71 5.92
CA THR A 388 4.59 -9.12 4.51
C THR A 388 6.04 -9.29 4.03
N THR A 389 6.94 -8.40 4.43
CA THR A 389 8.37 -8.47 4.06
C THR A 389 9.04 -9.69 4.72
N MET A 390 8.74 -9.95 5.99
CA MET A 390 9.22 -11.14 6.71
C MET A 390 8.68 -12.43 6.09
N LEU A 391 7.38 -12.45 5.75
CA LEU A 391 6.76 -13.58 5.04
C LEU A 391 7.50 -13.88 3.72
N MET A 392 7.80 -12.84 2.92
CA MET A 392 8.56 -13.00 1.67
C MET A 392 9.96 -13.59 1.92
N ALA A 393 10.66 -13.14 2.96
CA ALA A 393 11.97 -13.68 3.31
C ALA A 393 11.91 -15.14 3.79
N MET A 394 10.83 -15.53 4.47
CA MET A 394 10.62 -16.92 4.89
C MET A 394 10.28 -17.84 3.72
N ILE A 395 9.51 -17.36 2.73
CA ILE A 395 9.14 -18.15 1.53
C ILE A 395 10.37 -18.60 0.73
N GLU A 396 11.46 -17.86 0.79
CA GLU A 396 12.74 -18.26 0.18
C GLU A 396 13.22 -19.63 0.66
N ASN A 397 12.95 -19.96 1.93
CA ASN A 397 13.39 -21.19 2.56
C ASN A 397 12.47 -22.41 2.31
N ILE A 398 11.37 -22.23 1.58
CA ILE A 398 10.51 -23.34 1.14
C ILE A 398 11.25 -24.13 0.06
N TYR A 399 11.26 -25.45 0.15
CA TYR A 399 11.89 -26.31 -0.87
C TYR A 399 11.31 -26.04 -2.26
N GLU A 400 12.19 -26.00 -3.28
CA GLU A 400 11.79 -25.72 -4.66
C GLU A 400 10.87 -26.78 -5.27
N THR A 401 10.88 -27.98 -4.72
CA THR A 401 9.99 -29.09 -5.11
C THR A 401 8.55 -28.92 -4.64
N MET A 402 8.27 -27.94 -3.79
CA MET A 402 6.93 -27.69 -3.25
C MET A 402 6.15 -26.69 -4.11
N ASN A 403 4.91 -27.05 -4.45
CA ASN A 403 3.98 -26.20 -5.17
C ASN A 403 3.34 -25.19 -4.20
N ILE A 404 3.45 -23.91 -4.49
CA ILE A 404 2.96 -22.83 -3.62
C ILE A 404 1.67 -22.25 -4.18
N ARG A 405 0.65 -22.12 -3.33
CA ARG A 405 -0.60 -21.43 -3.62
C ARG A 405 -0.71 -20.23 -2.66
N VAL A 406 -1.02 -19.08 -3.23
CA VAL A 406 -1.06 -17.82 -2.49
C VAL A 406 -2.45 -17.24 -2.55
N GLN A 407 -3.01 -16.86 -1.41
CA GLN A 407 -4.25 -16.10 -1.32
C GLN A 407 -3.95 -14.71 -0.78
N GLU A 408 -4.42 -13.68 -1.48
CA GLU A 408 -4.20 -12.28 -1.15
C GLU A 408 -5.49 -11.47 -1.34
N VAL A 409 -5.60 -10.36 -0.66
CA VAL A 409 -6.66 -9.36 -0.93
C VAL A 409 -6.31 -8.57 -2.20
N ALA A 410 -5.04 -8.27 -2.39
CA ALA A 410 -4.45 -7.71 -3.61
C ALA A 410 -3.08 -8.33 -3.82
N PHE A 411 -2.60 -8.43 -5.06
CA PHE A 411 -1.30 -9.03 -5.34
C PHE A 411 -0.15 -8.17 -4.81
N GLU A 412 0.28 -8.44 -3.58
CA GLU A 412 1.35 -7.72 -2.89
C GLU A 412 2.69 -8.46 -2.93
N LEU A 413 2.64 -9.80 -2.84
CA LEU A 413 3.84 -10.62 -2.73
C LEU A 413 4.59 -10.79 -4.05
N HIS A 414 3.91 -10.74 -5.18
CA HIS A 414 4.46 -10.88 -6.53
C HIS A 414 5.49 -12.03 -6.69
N LEU A 415 5.28 -13.15 -6.00
CA LEU A 415 6.26 -14.24 -5.89
C LEU A 415 6.71 -14.81 -7.25
N ARG A 416 5.85 -14.79 -8.26
CA ARG A 416 6.20 -15.25 -9.61
C ARG A 416 7.23 -14.35 -10.32
N LYS A 417 7.34 -13.08 -9.92
CA LYS A 417 8.38 -12.17 -10.43
C LYS A 417 9.72 -12.47 -9.76
N ILE A 418 9.69 -12.85 -8.48
CA ILE A 418 10.88 -13.16 -7.68
C ILE A 418 11.41 -14.56 -8.01
N TYR A 419 10.50 -15.52 -8.17
CA TYR A 419 10.79 -16.94 -8.38
C TYR A 419 10.12 -17.47 -9.68
N PRO A 420 10.55 -17.03 -10.87
CA PRO A 420 9.86 -17.31 -12.14
C PRO A 420 9.89 -18.80 -12.54
N THR A 421 10.80 -19.59 -11.98
CA THR A 421 10.97 -21.02 -12.27
C THR A 421 10.20 -21.94 -11.33
N ARG A 422 9.67 -21.41 -10.21
CA ARG A 422 8.94 -22.21 -9.20
C ARG A 422 7.46 -22.35 -9.58
N ASN A 423 6.86 -23.46 -9.16
CA ASN A 423 5.41 -23.69 -9.32
C ASN A 423 4.63 -22.85 -8.29
N ILE A 424 4.29 -21.63 -8.68
CA ILE A 424 3.58 -20.65 -7.85
C ILE A 424 2.37 -20.11 -8.60
N LEU A 425 1.21 -20.11 -7.94
CA LEU A 425 0.00 -19.45 -8.45
C LEU A 425 -0.63 -18.64 -7.32
N SER A 426 -0.86 -17.35 -7.60
CA SER A 426 -1.52 -16.42 -6.67
C SER A 426 -2.96 -16.18 -7.08
N PHE A 427 -3.84 -16.11 -6.10
CA PHE A 427 -5.26 -15.81 -6.19
C PHE A 427 -5.56 -14.57 -5.37
N ARG A 428 -6.54 -13.78 -5.79
CA ARG A 428 -7.02 -12.63 -5.03
C ARG A 428 -8.53 -12.58 -5.00
N GLU A 429 -9.07 -11.88 -4.03
CA GLU A 429 -10.47 -11.52 -4.00
C GLU A 429 -10.83 -10.54 -5.12
N THR A 430 -12.04 -10.65 -5.64
CA THR A 430 -12.64 -9.73 -6.60
C THR A 430 -14.04 -9.35 -6.13
N GLU A 431 -14.70 -8.41 -6.81
CA GLU A 431 -16.09 -8.05 -6.48
C GLU A 431 -17.08 -9.24 -6.64
N THR A 432 -16.69 -10.27 -7.38
CA THR A 432 -17.56 -11.43 -7.71
C THR A 432 -17.02 -12.76 -7.20
N ILE A 433 -15.80 -12.82 -6.70
CA ILE A 433 -15.16 -14.03 -6.19
C ILE A 433 -14.57 -13.69 -4.82
N SER A 434 -15.14 -14.29 -3.77
CA SER A 434 -14.67 -14.12 -2.41
C SER A 434 -13.33 -14.82 -2.16
N GLY A 435 -12.63 -14.44 -1.10
CA GLY A 435 -11.41 -15.12 -0.65
C GLY A 435 -11.64 -16.60 -0.35
N GLN A 436 -12.80 -16.94 0.19
CA GLN A 436 -13.20 -18.34 0.44
C GLN A 436 -13.30 -19.13 -0.86
N GLU A 437 -14.00 -18.62 -1.89
CA GLU A 437 -14.08 -19.30 -3.19
C GLU A 437 -12.71 -19.47 -3.83
N GLY A 438 -11.82 -18.46 -3.71
CA GLY A 438 -10.43 -18.56 -4.15
C GLY A 438 -9.68 -19.70 -3.47
N LEU A 439 -9.84 -19.83 -2.17
CA LEU A 439 -9.25 -20.90 -1.38
C LEU A 439 -9.85 -22.28 -1.72
N ASP A 440 -11.14 -22.37 -1.99
CA ASP A 440 -11.78 -23.64 -2.44
C ASP A 440 -11.28 -24.09 -3.82
N VAL A 441 -10.94 -23.15 -4.70
CA VAL A 441 -10.26 -23.45 -5.97
C VAL A 441 -8.84 -23.96 -5.71
N GLN A 442 -8.13 -23.42 -4.75
CA GLN A 442 -6.76 -23.86 -4.41
C GLN A 442 -6.70 -25.35 -4.01
N LYS A 443 -7.70 -25.87 -3.28
CA LYS A 443 -7.81 -27.31 -2.96
C LYS A 443 -7.87 -28.21 -4.19
N LYS A 444 -8.32 -27.69 -5.33
CA LYS A 444 -8.42 -28.42 -6.61
C LYS A 444 -7.15 -28.29 -7.46
N THR A 445 -6.15 -27.57 -6.96
CA THR A 445 -4.82 -27.41 -7.58
C THR A 445 -3.81 -28.22 -6.78
N ASP A 446 -2.71 -28.64 -7.39
CA ASP A 446 -1.69 -29.47 -6.75
C ASP A 446 -0.82 -28.66 -5.75
N GLY A 447 -1.44 -27.85 -4.90
CA GLY A 447 -0.76 -27.00 -3.92
C GLY A 447 -0.27 -27.81 -2.72
N SER A 448 1.04 -27.77 -2.45
CA SER A 448 1.64 -28.38 -1.25
C SER A 448 1.70 -27.40 -0.08
N VAL A 449 1.91 -26.12 -0.37
CA VAL A 449 2.07 -25.04 0.61
C VAL A 449 1.06 -23.96 0.33
N ASN A 450 0.35 -23.51 1.38
CA ASN A 450 -0.53 -22.37 1.31
C ASN A 450 0.14 -21.15 1.94
N ILE A 451 0.10 -20.02 1.24
CA ILE A 451 0.51 -18.72 1.72
C ILE A 451 -0.73 -17.82 1.76
N ILE A 452 -1.07 -17.32 2.94
CA ILE A 452 -2.16 -16.35 3.08
C ILE A 452 -1.53 -15.01 3.38
N GLY A 453 -1.57 -14.11 2.40
CA GLY A 453 -0.94 -12.79 2.50
C GLY A 453 -1.44 -12.00 3.70
N GLU A 454 -2.76 -12.04 3.95
CA GLU A 454 -3.40 -11.47 5.13
C GLU A 454 -4.71 -12.24 5.44
N VAL A 455 -4.90 -12.61 6.69
CA VAL A 455 -6.17 -13.13 7.18
C VAL A 455 -7.04 -11.93 7.56
N ALA A 456 -7.81 -11.43 6.58
CA ALA A 456 -8.56 -10.17 6.71
C ALA A 456 -10.03 -10.38 7.08
N THR A 457 -10.62 -11.55 6.82
CA THR A 457 -12.05 -11.85 7.07
C THR A 457 -12.23 -13.13 7.87
N ASP A 458 -13.39 -13.25 8.52
CA ASP A 458 -13.74 -14.42 9.32
C ASP A 458 -13.82 -15.70 8.46
N GLU A 459 -14.28 -15.58 7.22
CA GLU A 459 -14.39 -16.67 6.26
C GLU A 459 -13.01 -17.20 5.87
N VAL A 460 -12.07 -16.30 5.56
CA VAL A 460 -10.67 -16.65 5.22
C VAL A 460 -9.98 -17.34 6.40
N ALA A 461 -10.19 -16.81 7.64
CA ALA A 461 -9.64 -17.41 8.86
C ALA A 461 -10.16 -18.83 9.07
N SER A 462 -11.47 -19.01 9.00
CA SER A 462 -12.11 -20.31 9.21
C SER A 462 -11.70 -21.33 8.17
N TRP A 463 -11.65 -20.91 6.91
CA TRP A 463 -11.23 -21.79 5.82
C TRP A 463 -9.75 -22.15 5.92
N MET A 464 -8.89 -21.19 6.26
CA MET A 464 -7.44 -21.42 6.43
C MET A 464 -7.18 -22.50 7.47
N ILE A 465 -7.83 -22.44 8.63
CA ILE A 465 -7.68 -23.46 9.69
C ILE A 465 -8.11 -24.83 9.20
N GLN A 466 -9.23 -24.94 8.49
CA GLN A 466 -9.69 -26.21 7.93
C GLN A 466 -8.75 -26.74 6.84
N ALA A 467 -8.27 -25.86 5.94
CA ALA A 467 -7.37 -26.25 4.87
C ALA A 467 -5.99 -26.66 5.40
N ALA A 468 -5.49 -25.98 6.41
CA ALA A 468 -4.23 -26.31 7.07
C ALA A 468 -4.26 -27.70 7.73
N GLN A 469 -5.45 -28.13 8.16
CA GLN A 469 -5.62 -29.46 8.75
C GLN A 469 -5.59 -30.60 7.75
N VAL A 470 -6.13 -30.41 6.54
CA VAL A 470 -6.42 -31.54 5.63
C VAL A 470 -5.87 -31.39 4.21
N ALA A 471 -5.56 -30.18 3.75
CA ALA A 471 -5.32 -29.93 2.33
C ALA A 471 -3.88 -29.51 1.99
N SER A 472 -3.12 -28.96 2.92
CA SER A 472 -1.74 -28.52 2.69
C SER A 472 -0.75 -29.20 3.62
N LYS A 473 0.51 -29.29 3.18
CA LYS A 473 1.59 -29.79 4.02
C LYS A 473 1.87 -28.83 5.18
N PHE A 474 1.85 -27.52 4.88
CA PHE A 474 1.88 -26.45 5.87
C PHE A 474 1.36 -25.12 5.29
N THR A 475 1.13 -24.17 6.17
CA THR A 475 0.60 -22.84 5.83
C THR A 475 1.40 -21.76 6.53
N LEU A 476 1.71 -20.67 5.81
CA LEU A 476 2.24 -19.43 6.36
C LEU A 476 1.19 -18.32 6.17
N PHE A 477 0.94 -17.51 7.19
CA PHE A 477 -0.05 -16.45 7.09
C PHE A 477 0.28 -15.25 7.95
N THR A 478 -0.29 -14.08 7.62
CA THR A 478 -0.16 -12.88 8.46
C THR A 478 -1.47 -12.53 9.14
N HIS A 479 -1.38 -11.98 10.36
CA HIS A 479 -2.51 -11.55 11.15
C HIS A 479 -2.18 -10.29 12.00
N HIS A 480 -3.19 -9.56 12.48
CA HIS A 480 -3.01 -8.32 13.25
C HIS A 480 -3.13 -8.49 14.77
N ALA A 481 -3.05 -9.71 15.30
CA ALA A 481 -3.07 -9.94 16.73
C ALA A 481 -1.90 -9.28 17.45
N LYS A 482 -2.13 -8.78 18.66
CA LYS A 482 -1.10 -8.13 19.49
C LYS A 482 -0.37 -9.12 20.39
N THR A 483 -1.07 -10.14 20.84
CA THR A 483 -0.51 -11.21 21.67
C THR A 483 -0.84 -12.58 21.09
N PHE A 484 -0.13 -13.61 21.52
CA PHE A 484 -0.40 -14.97 21.09
C PHE A 484 -1.82 -15.45 21.54
N PRO A 485 -2.27 -15.22 22.79
CA PRO A 485 -3.65 -15.54 23.18
C PRO A 485 -4.71 -14.79 22.37
N ASP A 486 -4.45 -13.53 21.99
CA ASP A 486 -5.36 -12.76 21.12
C ASP A 486 -5.50 -13.40 19.74
N LEU A 487 -4.40 -13.95 19.19
CA LEU A 487 -4.41 -14.67 17.91
C LEU A 487 -5.33 -15.89 17.98
N ILE A 488 -5.16 -16.74 19.01
CA ILE A 488 -6.00 -17.93 19.20
C ILE A 488 -7.47 -17.52 19.35
N THR A 489 -7.73 -16.51 20.19
CA THR A 489 -9.08 -15.99 20.42
C THR A 489 -9.71 -15.42 19.14
N ALA A 490 -8.95 -14.66 18.34
CA ALA A 490 -9.44 -14.09 17.08
C ALA A 490 -9.81 -15.18 16.08
N LEU A 491 -8.93 -16.15 15.84
CA LEU A 491 -9.17 -17.27 14.93
C LEU A 491 -10.35 -18.14 15.39
N ARG A 492 -10.46 -18.44 16.69
CA ARG A 492 -11.61 -19.14 17.30
C ARG A 492 -12.92 -18.38 17.02
N ASN A 493 -12.93 -17.08 17.31
CA ASN A 493 -14.12 -16.27 17.12
C ASN A 493 -14.56 -16.21 15.65
N SER A 494 -13.60 -16.18 14.72
CA SER A 494 -13.92 -16.25 13.29
C SER A 494 -14.61 -17.57 12.92
N MET A 495 -14.15 -18.70 13.46
CA MET A 495 -14.80 -19.99 13.24
C MET A 495 -16.22 -20.08 13.81
N LEU A 496 -16.47 -19.39 14.93
CA LEU A 496 -17.82 -19.30 15.53
C LEU A 496 -18.74 -18.40 14.71
N ARG A 497 -18.26 -17.22 14.28
CA ARG A 497 -19.05 -16.26 13.48
C ARG A 497 -19.46 -16.80 12.12
N THR A 498 -18.60 -17.58 11.48
CA THR A 498 -18.93 -18.24 10.21
C THR A 498 -19.86 -19.43 10.35
N GLY A 499 -20.18 -19.85 11.59
CA GLY A 499 -21.07 -20.97 11.87
C GLY A 499 -20.49 -22.35 11.57
N VAL A 500 -19.18 -22.44 11.27
CA VAL A 500 -18.48 -23.72 11.06
C VAL A 500 -18.50 -24.57 12.32
N PHE A 501 -18.39 -23.93 13.47
CA PHE A 501 -18.53 -24.55 14.80
C PHE A 501 -19.50 -23.75 15.67
N ASN A 502 -20.30 -24.48 16.46
CA ASN A 502 -21.24 -23.90 17.42
C ASN A 502 -20.77 -24.02 18.88
N ASN A 503 -19.55 -24.55 19.06
CA ASN A 503 -18.99 -24.76 20.40
C ASN A 503 -17.61 -24.11 20.48
N GLU A 504 -17.42 -23.21 21.43
CA GLU A 504 -16.20 -22.44 21.65
C GLU A 504 -14.97 -23.34 21.88
N LEU A 505 -15.10 -24.34 22.74
CA LEU A 505 -14.04 -25.27 23.08
C LEU A 505 -13.58 -26.09 21.86
N VAL A 506 -14.54 -26.53 21.03
CA VAL A 506 -14.24 -27.30 19.81
C VAL A 506 -13.53 -26.40 18.80
N ALA A 507 -14.01 -25.18 18.61
CA ALA A 507 -13.38 -24.22 17.70
C ALA A 507 -11.94 -23.88 18.15
N GLU A 508 -11.75 -23.65 19.45
CA GLU A 508 -10.41 -23.35 19.99
C GLU A 508 -9.46 -24.55 19.88
N LYS A 509 -9.92 -25.76 20.18
CA LYS A 509 -9.14 -26.99 19.96
C LYS A 509 -8.71 -27.14 18.50
N GLN A 510 -9.59 -26.78 17.58
CA GLN A 510 -9.28 -26.84 16.15
C GLN A 510 -8.14 -25.89 15.78
N VAL A 511 -8.19 -24.63 16.26
CA VAL A 511 -7.13 -23.63 16.04
C VAL A 511 -5.79 -24.12 16.63
N VAL A 512 -5.82 -24.57 17.88
CA VAL A 512 -4.63 -25.02 18.62
C VAL A 512 -3.99 -26.27 17.99
N SER A 513 -4.80 -27.16 17.42
CA SER A 513 -4.29 -28.38 16.77
C SER A 513 -3.54 -28.08 15.46
N VAL A 514 -3.80 -26.94 14.86
CA VAL A 514 -3.25 -26.53 13.56
C VAL A 514 -2.02 -25.62 13.73
N LEU A 515 -2.13 -24.57 14.55
CA LEU A 515 -1.08 -23.57 14.69
C LEU A 515 0.11 -24.12 15.50
N ASN A 516 1.31 -24.05 14.91
CA ASN A 516 2.52 -24.51 15.59
C ASN A 516 3.34 -23.36 16.20
N PHE A 517 3.56 -22.28 15.43
CA PHE A 517 4.40 -21.15 15.86
C PHE A 517 3.78 -19.82 15.45
N ASP A 518 4.07 -18.79 16.27
CA ASP A 518 3.80 -17.39 15.97
C ASP A 518 5.10 -16.59 16.01
N ILE A 519 5.32 -15.77 14.98
CA ILE A 519 6.43 -14.83 14.91
C ILE A 519 5.85 -13.44 15.05
N HIS A 520 6.06 -12.81 16.20
CA HIS A 520 5.55 -11.48 16.48
C HIS A 520 6.54 -10.40 16.12
N LEU A 521 6.13 -9.49 15.24
CA LEU A 521 6.92 -8.35 14.78
C LEU A 521 6.43 -7.04 15.40
N VAL A 522 7.37 -6.21 15.79
CA VAL A 522 7.11 -4.89 16.37
C VAL A 522 7.83 -3.82 15.56
N LYS A 523 7.22 -2.63 15.50
CA LYS A 523 7.84 -1.39 15.05
C LYS A 523 7.91 -0.44 16.24
N ASP A 524 9.11 -0.05 16.66
CA ASP A 524 9.29 0.89 17.76
C ASP A 524 8.94 2.34 17.35
N PHE A 525 8.91 3.22 18.33
CA PHE A 525 8.63 4.66 18.09
C PHE A 525 9.65 5.33 17.16
N ARG A 526 10.87 4.80 17.07
CA ARG A 526 11.93 5.30 16.18
C ARG A 526 11.84 4.75 14.76
N GLY A 527 10.88 3.83 14.52
CA GLY A 527 10.67 3.21 13.22
C GLY A 527 11.48 1.93 12.99
N ASN A 528 12.27 1.46 13.97
CA ASN A 528 13.00 0.20 13.86
C ASN A 528 12.02 -0.97 13.92
N ARG A 529 12.27 -1.99 13.11
CA ARG A 529 11.45 -3.19 13.01
C ARG A 529 12.28 -4.39 13.41
N TYR A 530 11.74 -5.24 14.28
CA TYR A 530 12.39 -6.45 14.76
C TYR A 530 11.36 -7.51 15.13
N ILE A 531 11.81 -8.76 15.27
CA ILE A 531 11.01 -9.85 15.80
C ILE A 531 11.05 -9.72 17.33
N GLU A 532 9.92 -9.45 17.95
CA GLU A 532 9.88 -9.37 19.43
C GLU A 532 10.04 -10.76 20.05
N ARG A 533 9.33 -11.75 19.49
CA ARG A 533 9.34 -13.13 19.97
C ARG A 533 8.96 -14.14 18.90
N VAL A 534 9.41 -15.37 19.06
CA VAL A 534 8.92 -16.57 18.38
C VAL A 534 8.30 -17.45 19.44
N THR A 535 6.99 -17.70 19.33
CA THR A 535 6.17 -18.42 20.32
C THR A 535 5.75 -19.76 19.75
N GLU A 536 5.94 -20.84 20.51
CA GLU A 536 5.41 -22.18 20.23
C GLU A 536 4.03 -22.35 20.87
N CYS A 537 3.06 -22.83 20.09
CA CYS A 537 1.76 -23.28 20.58
C CYS A 537 1.87 -24.73 21.05
N ILE A 538 1.45 -24.99 22.27
CA ILE A 538 1.55 -26.32 22.89
C ILE A 538 0.14 -26.77 23.28
N PRO A 539 -0.50 -27.66 22.49
CA PRO A 539 -1.76 -28.25 22.88
C PRO A 539 -1.64 -28.98 24.23
N VAL A 540 -2.58 -28.76 25.11
CA VAL A 540 -2.68 -29.56 26.32
C VAL A 540 -3.33 -30.89 25.93
N GLU A 541 -2.56 -31.99 26.02
CA GLU A 541 -3.10 -33.30 25.74
C GLU A 541 -4.19 -33.67 26.71
N ASP A 542 -5.30 -34.17 26.21
CA ASP A 542 -6.37 -34.75 27.02
C ASP A 542 -5.86 -36.07 27.62
N PHE A 543 -5.08 -36.00 28.70
CA PHE A 543 -4.76 -37.18 29.49
C PHE A 543 -6.06 -37.71 30.14
N ASN A 544 -6.86 -38.41 29.33
CA ASN A 544 -8.01 -39.16 29.84
C ASN A 544 -7.59 -40.46 30.56
N ASN A 545 -6.36 -40.51 31.07
CA ASN A 545 -5.90 -41.61 31.88
C ASN A 545 -6.50 -41.54 33.32
N TYR A 546 -7.83 -41.55 33.38
CA TYR A 546 -8.49 -41.95 34.61
C TYR A 546 -8.32 -43.47 34.71
N THR A 547 -7.11 -43.94 35.02
CA THR A 547 -6.87 -45.35 35.26
C THR A 547 -7.41 -45.70 36.64
N PHE A 548 -8.64 -46.11 36.65
CA PHE A 548 -9.22 -46.77 37.81
C PHE A 548 -8.99 -48.27 37.66
N ASP A 549 -7.83 -48.74 38.04
CA ASP A 549 -7.51 -50.18 38.10
C ASP A 549 -7.92 -50.66 39.49
N GLN A 550 -9.13 -51.18 39.63
CA GLN A 550 -9.69 -51.65 40.91
C GLN A 550 -8.88 -52.77 41.52
N ASP A 551 -8.10 -53.49 40.74
CA ASP A 551 -7.33 -54.65 41.20
C ASP A 551 -5.96 -54.33 41.79
N LYS A 552 -5.46 -53.15 41.53
CA LYS A 552 -4.12 -52.73 42.05
C LYS A 552 -4.17 -52.10 43.43
N GLU A 553 -5.33 -51.53 43.83
CA GLU A 553 -5.45 -50.92 45.15
C GLU A 553 -6.21 -51.87 46.09
N LYS A 554 -5.49 -52.42 47.05
CA LYS A 554 -5.98 -53.44 47.98
C LYS A 554 -6.72 -52.87 49.20
N THR A 555 -6.54 -51.60 49.49
CA THR A 555 -7.16 -50.95 50.68
C THR A 555 -8.29 -50.02 50.32
N LEU A 556 -9.30 -49.88 51.19
CA LEU A 556 -10.41 -48.97 51.03
C LEU A 556 -9.93 -47.50 50.99
N GLU A 557 -8.93 -47.18 51.79
CA GLU A 557 -8.31 -45.87 51.87
C GLU A 557 -7.59 -45.48 50.60
N GLY A 558 -6.77 -46.36 49.99
CA GLY A 558 -6.11 -46.14 48.70
C GLY A 558 -7.11 -46.02 47.53
N LYS A 559 -8.23 -46.75 47.56
CA LYS A 559 -9.31 -46.58 46.59
C LYS A 559 -9.99 -45.19 46.69
N PHE A 560 -10.18 -44.68 47.89
CA PHE A 560 -10.77 -43.37 48.16
C PHE A 560 -9.80 -42.24 47.77
N GLU A 561 -8.55 -42.34 48.12
CA GLU A 561 -7.53 -41.36 47.70
C GLU A 561 -7.43 -41.26 46.15
N LYS A 562 -7.40 -42.38 45.47
CA LYS A 562 -7.41 -42.40 44.02
C LYS A 562 -8.67 -41.82 43.37
N PHE A 563 -9.82 -42.11 43.96
CA PHE A 563 -11.09 -41.50 43.54
C PHE A 563 -11.08 -39.99 43.78
N ALA A 564 -10.63 -39.52 44.94
CA ALA A 564 -10.51 -38.10 45.27
C ALA A 564 -9.53 -37.38 44.32
N ASP A 565 -8.38 -37.99 44.00
CA ASP A 565 -7.41 -37.46 43.03
C ASP A 565 -8.00 -37.36 41.62
N ASN A 566 -8.65 -38.44 41.16
CA ASN A 566 -9.34 -38.44 39.85
C ASN A 566 -10.50 -37.44 39.81
N ALA A 567 -11.29 -37.31 40.86
CA ALA A 567 -12.36 -36.32 40.94
C ALA A 567 -11.80 -34.89 40.95
N THR A 568 -10.76 -34.64 41.73
CA THR A 568 -10.09 -33.34 41.76
C THR A 568 -9.52 -32.99 40.36
N ARG A 569 -8.83 -33.90 39.70
CA ARG A 569 -8.34 -33.71 38.32
C ARG A 569 -9.49 -33.44 37.34
N PHE A 570 -10.59 -34.18 37.45
CA PHE A 570 -11.77 -33.98 36.60
C PHE A 570 -12.37 -32.58 36.80
N PHE A 571 -12.61 -32.18 38.04
CA PHE A 571 -13.18 -30.86 38.34
C PHE A 571 -12.21 -29.72 38.00
N THR A 572 -10.93 -29.86 38.28
CA THR A 572 -9.91 -28.87 37.87
C THR A 572 -9.88 -28.71 36.34
N LYS A 573 -9.96 -29.80 35.60
CA LYS A 573 -10.04 -29.77 34.13
C LYS A 573 -11.32 -29.10 33.63
N GLN A 574 -12.47 -29.35 34.28
CA GLN A 574 -13.75 -28.71 33.91
C GLN A 574 -13.78 -27.21 34.23
N THR A 575 -13.06 -26.78 35.26
CA THR A 575 -13.01 -25.37 35.68
C THR A 575 -11.96 -24.56 34.94
N ASN A 576 -10.77 -25.10 34.72
CA ASN A 576 -9.67 -24.35 34.11
C ASN A 576 -9.80 -24.18 32.60
N LYS A 577 -10.57 -24.99 31.88
CA LYS A 577 -10.80 -24.93 30.43
C LYS A 577 -9.58 -24.61 29.55
N GLU A 578 -8.36 -24.65 30.10
CA GLU A 578 -7.12 -24.41 29.37
C GLU A 578 -6.85 -25.58 28.44
N ILE A 579 -6.89 -25.34 27.14
CA ILE A 579 -6.65 -26.36 26.10
C ILE A 579 -5.30 -26.21 25.42
N PHE A 580 -4.59 -25.13 25.72
CA PHE A 580 -3.23 -24.90 25.22
C PHE A 580 -2.41 -24.14 26.26
N THR A 581 -1.12 -24.33 26.15
CA THR A 581 -0.10 -23.46 26.74
C THR A 581 0.79 -22.94 25.63
N TYR A 582 1.62 -21.96 25.91
CA TYR A 582 2.57 -21.44 24.95
C TYR A 582 3.86 -21.05 25.65
N ARG A 583 4.97 -21.01 24.89
CA ARG A 583 6.23 -20.52 25.38
C ARG A 583 7.01 -19.83 24.28
N ASN A 584 7.78 -18.83 24.66
CA ASN A 584 8.68 -18.17 23.73
C ASN A 584 9.93 -19.02 23.53
N ILE A 585 10.23 -19.36 22.30
CA ILE A 585 11.46 -20.10 21.93
C ILE A 585 12.60 -19.11 21.72
N MET A 586 12.28 -17.92 21.21
CA MET A 586 13.23 -16.83 20.97
C MET A 586 12.59 -15.51 21.39
N GLU A 587 13.37 -14.62 21.96
CA GLU A 587 12.98 -13.25 22.31
C GLU A 587 14.07 -12.25 21.92
N TYR A 588 13.64 -11.01 21.67
CA TYR A 588 14.54 -9.88 21.49
C TYR A 588 14.80 -9.23 22.84
N GLN A 589 16.03 -9.33 23.35
CA GLN A 589 16.44 -8.80 24.65
C GLN A 589 17.73 -8.01 24.48
N ASP A 590 17.84 -6.86 25.12
CA ASP A 590 19.04 -6.01 25.19
C ASP A 590 19.72 -5.72 23.84
N GLY A 591 18.91 -5.62 22.76
CA GLY A 591 19.42 -5.30 21.42
C GLY A 591 19.82 -6.52 20.57
N GLY A 592 19.58 -7.74 21.05
CA GLY A 592 19.89 -8.99 20.35
C GLY A 592 18.81 -10.07 20.49
N TYR A 593 18.98 -11.17 19.77
CA TYR A 593 18.09 -12.33 19.82
C TYR A 593 18.64 -13.40 20.76
N VAL A 594 17.81 -13.89 21.66
CA VAL A 594 18.16 -14.93 22.63
C VAL A 594 17.18 -16.09 22.51
N LEU A 595 17.70 -17.32 22.42
CA LEU A 595 16.89 -18.53 22.51
C LEU A 595 16.56 -18.80 23.98
N THR A 596 15.31 -18.57 24.37
CA THR A 596 14.85 -18.62 25.77
C THR A 596 14.41 -20.01 26.21
N ASN A 597 13.79 -20.76 25.30
CA ASN A 597 13.32 -22.12 25.57
C ASN A 597 13.60 -23.05 24.40
N ARG A 598 13.62 -24.36 24.67
CA ARG A 598 13.70 -25.37 23.60
C ARG A 598 12.33 -25.63 22.94
N ILE A 599 12.34 -26.08 21.71
CA ILE A 599 11.16 -26.59 21.02
C ILE A 599 10.67 -27.91 21.67
N THR A 600 9.37 -28.16 21.71
CA THR A 600 8.79 -29.41 22.24
C THR A 600 9.19 -30.64 21.44
N ASP A 601 9.22 -31.79 22.10
CA ASP A 601 9.54 -33.07 21.48
C ASP A 601 8.59 -33.38 20.29
N TYR A 602 7.32 -32.98 20.41
CA TYR A 602 6.32 -33.11 19.35
C TYR A 602 6.75 -32.36 18.09
N ASN A 603 7.11 -31.07 18.22
CA ASN A 603 7.53 -30.27 17.07
C ASN A 603 8.92 -30.66 16.56
N LEU A 604 9.86 -31.05 17.42
CA LEU A 604 11.17 -31.55 17.00
C LEU A 604 11.04 -32.77 16.09
N ARG A 605 10.24 -33.77 16.46
CA ARG A 605 9.96 -34.95 15.63
C ARG A 605 9.32 -34.57 14.29
N GLY A 606 8.29 -33.74 14.36
CA GLY A 606 7.58 -33.30 13.16
C GLY A 606 8.45 -32.49 12.21
N MET A 607 9.42 -31.73 12.70
CA MET A 607 10.37 -30.98 11.88
C MET A 607 11.38 -31.90 11.18
N VAL A 608 12.03 -32.77 11.93
CA VAL A 608 13.03 -33.74 11.38
C VAL A 608 12.42 -34.58 10.26
N THR A 609 11.20 -35.11 10.43
CA THR A 609 10.54 -35.96 9.45
C THR A 609 10.13 -35.25 8.16
N ASN A 610 10.09 -33.90 8.16
CA ASN A 610 9.70 -33.09 6.99
C ASN A 610 10.88 -32.48 6.24
N MET A 611 12.09 -32.57 6.77
CA MET A 611 13.34 -32.07 6.17
C MET A 611 13.98 -33.14 5.28
N ASP A 612 14.78 -32.70 4.31
CA ASP A 612 15.71 -33.59 3.61
C ASP A 612 16.87 -34.01 4.56
N ASP A 613 17.66 -35.00 4.14
CA ASP A 613 18.73 -35.58 4.98
C ASP A 613 19.73 -34.52 5.46
N LYS A 614 20.14 -33.60 4.57
CA LYS A 614 21.13 -32.55 4.88
C LYS A 614 20.58 -31.54 5.88
N ASP A 615 19.36 -31.06 5.67
CA ASP A 615 18.73 -30.09 6.55
C ASP A 615 18.34 -30.71 7.88
N SER A 616 17.95 -32.00 7.87
CA SER A 616 17.70 -32.78 9.09
C SER A 616 18.96 -32.94 9.95
N GLU A 617 20.11 -33.24 9.33
CA GLU A 617 21.40 -33.29 10.04
C GLU A 617 21.75 -31.92 10.61
N GLY A 618 21.70 -30.86 9.79
CA GLY A 618 21.97 -29.50 10.23
C GLY A 618 21.04 -29.03 11.36
N PHE A 619 19.77 -29.41 11.33
CA PHE A 619 18.81 -29.10 12.39
C PHE A 619 19.13 -29.84 13.69
N ARG A 620 19.51 -31.13 13.63
CA ARG A 620 19.94 -31.90 14.81
C ARG A 620 21.18 -31.30 15.45
N ASP A 621 22.15 -30.85 14.64
CA ASP A 621 23.34 -30.13 15.12
C ASP A 621 22.98 -28.79 15.76
N PHE A 622 22.05 -28.04 15.16
CA PHE A 622 21.52 -26.81 15.75
C PHE A 622 20.89 -27.08 17.14
N VAL A 623 20.02 -28.08 17.24
CA VAL A 623 19.36 -28.47 18.50
C VAL A 623 20.39 -28.87 19.56
N TYR A 624 21.42 -29.63 19.17
CA TYR A 624 22.49 -30.00 20.07
C TYR A 624 23.32 -28.78 20.56
N LYS A 625 23.67 -27.91 19.61
CA LYS A 625 24.45 -26.70 19.93
C LYS A 625 23.69 -25.75 20.86
N GLN A 626 22.41 -25.56 20.64
CA GLN A 626 21.61 -24.57 21.36
C GLN A 626 21.05 -25.10 22.69
N TRP A 627 20.68 -26.37 22.74
CA TRP A 627 19.97 -26.92 23.90
C TRP A 627 20.62 -28.16 24.52
N GLY A 628 21.77 -28.61 24.01
CA GLY A 628 22.50 -29.77 24.53
C GLY A 628 21.80 -31.12 24.32
N ILE A 629 20.81 -31.17 23.41
CA ILE A 629 19.96 -32.35 23.20
C ILE A 629 20.36 -33.06 21.92
N LYS A 630 20.63 -34.35 22.00
CA LYS A 630 20.88 -35.20 20.83
C LYS A 630 19.56 -35.80 20.31
N LEU A 631 19.32 -35.67 19.02
CA LEU A 631 18.16 -36.27 18.33
C LEU A 631 18.61 -37.41 17.44
N ASN A 632 17.82 -38.48 17.39
CA ASN A 632 17.97 -39.54 16.38
C ASN A 632 17.41 -39.09 15.02
N ASP A 633 17.51 -39.97 13.99
CA ASP A 633 17.02 -39.69 12.62
C ASP A 633 15.48 -39.53 12.52
N ARG A 634 14.76 -39.85 13.58
CA ARG A 634 13.31 -39.64 13.68
C ARG A 634 12.95 -38.42 14.52
N GLY A 635 13.94 -37.61 14.93
CA GLY A 635 13.73 -36.43 15.77
C GLY A 635 13.37 -36.76 17.22
N GLU A 636 13.65 -37.97 17.71
CA GLU A 636 13.42 -38.35 19.09
C GLU A 636 14.67 -38.07 19.93
N ILE A 637 14.46 -37.63 21.16
CA ILE A 637 15.57 -37.35 22.10
C ILE A 637 16.25 -38.66 22.44
N MET A 638 17.55 -38.70 22.20
CA MET A 638 18.41 -39.81 22.64
C MET A 638 18.69 -39.65 24.14
N LYS A 639 18.43 -40.69 24.91
CA LYS A 639 18.73 -40.72 26.36
C LYS A 639 20.23 -40.73 26.64
#